data_808a67d2a90cf465d0ecd28746404d38
#
_entry.id   808a67d2a90cf465d0ecd28746404d38
#
_cell.length_a   1.000
_cell.length_b   1.000
_cell.length_c   1.000
_cell.angle_alpha   90.00
_cell.angle_beta   90.00
_cell.angle_gamma   90.00
#
_symmetry.space_group_name_H-M   'P 1'
#
loop_
_entity.id
_entity.type
_entity.pdbx_description
1 polymer ?
#
loop_
_entity_poly.entity_id
_entity_poly.type
_entity_poly.pdbx_seq_one_letter_code
_entity_poly.pdbx_strand_id
1 'polypeptide(L)'
;MSFKEKWNRMNRKADQAIKNAKARKTAQPDTDNTGRKEKKPGGHKVLRAIAAVCLVGIMLMCVAGCVLTVWAFDTLNTDQQMLDLSMQKAKYTTIFYADDGVTELARAYDPEAGNRIWVDYDQMPKCLLDATVAVEDKRFWEHNGVDFLTTSKAGLSAILQKIGLTGFYGGATPGASTITQQVVRNITNDRAVDGAAGWARKLREIFRALNVEKYYTKPQIIETYLNLASFSQNCSGIQAAANVFFNKDVSELTVAECATIVGTTKNPYAYDPFTHWEENQERKEYILGLMLEQGKLTKEEYNAAMAQEIVLATGTNSNATIQTWFVDYVTDEVCRDLAEKQGITEAEAYQNLIGGGYRIYTTCEERVQEILEDYYSSPDNFPPVNNEEYPQSAFVITDTNGALKGIVGGNRGKEGNRIWNRASDTTRQIGSTIKPITSYVLGIEKDLITYSTVIEDRQVVINPDEVSYSQPLWVPKNEYNSFKGFVTVRTALIRSINTVAVQITQKLGTTTSYDFLKYSLNVDTLTAADDSYSPMALGSLSKGMTLVKLAGAYQMFGNGGVRTEPYSYTRVEDTYGNVILEKNTVPVRVISAETATVMNRLLQEVTGWEGTGAAANLGGMNIPVAGKTGTTDDSVDQWFVGVTPYYVGVCWLGYDSRYKTDEAGNIQYNKYAVAIPNSIRYSSYPPPKIWKAIMSQVHEGASGQSFETSNNVTSYQYCKLTGMLAGPGCSDTATGWYKNSNIPQVCSYHNYGSSYGVPLVGMTAAECGVEYADWYLNVAWSLIQQYRAQGQTLSVKDAIEMAKNGTVAYNEPAYGPFESIFAGMP
;
A
#
# COMPACT_ATOMS: atom_id res chain seq x y z
N MET A 1 17.17 -19.03 -47.64
CA MET A 1 18.62 -19.23 -47.75
C MET A 1 19.35 -18.32 -46.76
N SER A 2 20.04 -18.91 -45.77
CA SER A 2 20.73 -18.17 -44.74
C SER A 2 21.97 -17.47 -45.29
N PHE A 3 22.42 -16.38 -44.65
CA PHE A 3 23.62 -15.63 -45.00
C PHE A 3 24.86 -16.55 -45.13
N LYS A 4 24.93 -17.58 -44.31
CA LYS A 4 25.96 -18.61 -44.29
C LYS A 4 26.00 -19.48 -45.56
N GLU A 5 24.83 -19.74 -46.18
CA GLU A 5 24.74 -20.50 -47.44
C GLU A 5 25.15 -19.63 -48.66
N LYS A 6 24.80 -18.34 -48.64
CA LYS A 6 25.25 -17.39 -49.67
C LYS A 6 26.75 -17.20 -49.64
N TRP A 7 27.34 -17.10 -48.44
CA TRP A 7 28.78 -16.92 -48.26
C TRP A 7 29.58 -18.15 -48.70
N ASN A 8 29.13 -19.36 -48.29
CA ASN A 8 29.75 -20.61 -48.77
C ASN A 8 29.63 -20.83 -50.28
N ARG A 9 28.58 -20.33 -50.93
CA ARG A 9 28.42 -20.42 -52.37
C ARG A 9 29.36 -19.47 -53.10
N MET A 10 29.61 -18.30 -52.55
CA MET A 10 30.59 -17.33 -53.07
C MET A 10 32.04 -17.86 -52.96
N ASN A 11 32.41 -18.45 -51.82
CA ASN A 11 33.75 -19.03 -51.65
C ASN A 11 34.03 -20.22 -52.59
N ARG A 12 33.03 -21.11 -52.79
CA ARG A 12 33.17 -22.20 -53.79
C ARG A 12 33.35 -21.70 -55.22
N LYS A 13 32.71 -20.59 -55.58
CA LYS A 13 32.91 -19.97 -56.92
C LYS A 13 34.30 -19.32 -57.04
N ALA A 14 34.83 -18.73 -56.01
CA ALA A 14 36.18 -18.15 -55.97
C ALA A 14 37.25 -19.25 -56.06
N ASP A 15 37.12 -20.34 -55.33
CA ASP A 15 38.01 -21.48 -55.40
C ASP A 15 38.02 -22.19 -56.75
N GLN A 16 36.86 -22.26 -57.41
CA GLN A 16 36.74 -22.80 -58.76
C GLN A 16 37.34 -21.90 -59.83
N ALA A 17 37.29 -20.57 -59.66
CA ALA A 17 37.97 -19.58 -60.49
C ALA A 17 39.50 -19.65 -60.37
N ILE A 18 39.99 -19.84 -59.11
CA ILE A 18 41.42 -20.01 -58.82
C ILE A 18 41.96 -21.33 -59.43
N LYS A 19 41.19 -22.43 -59.35
CA LYS A 19 41.55 -23.72 -59.98
C LYS A 19 41.58 -23.61 -61.49
N ASN A 20 40.60 -22.93 -62.10
CA ASN A 20 40.58 -22.71 -63.54
C ASN A 20 41.69 -21.78 -64.02
N ALA A 21 42.13 -20.83 -63.20
CA ALA A 21 43.31 -19.96 -63.53
C ALA A 21 44.66 -20.72 -63.43
N LYS A 22 44.76 -21.70 -62.49
CA LYS A 22 45.94 -22.58 -62.41
C LYS A 22 46.00 -23.57 -63.55
N ALA A 23 44.89 -24.09 -64.09
CA ALA A 23 44.86 -25.03 -65.20
C ALA A 23 45.21 -24.38 -66.57
N ARG A 24 45.11 -23.08 -66.71
CA ARG A 24 45.52 -22.36 -67.93
C ARG A 24 47.00 -22.01 -68.01
N LYS A 25 47.81 -22.33 -67.01
CA LYS A 25 49.29 -22.07 -67.01
C LYS A 25 50.16 -23.27 -67.37
N THR A 26 49.55 -24.40 -67.74
CA THR A 26 50.33 -25.59 -68.21
C THR A 26 49.89 -26.05 -69.59
N ALA A 27 50.15 -25.21 -70.57
CA ALA A 27 50.16 -25.66 -71.96
C ALA A 27 51.17 -24.78 -72.71
N GLN A 28 52.42 -25.32 -72.93
CA GLN A 28 53.26 -24.90 -74.00
C GLN A 28 52.89 -25.61 -75.25
N PRO A 29 53.11 -24.99 -76.40
CA PRO A 29 54.24 -25.48 -77.20
C PRO A 29 55.06 -24.40 -77.94
N ASP A 30 56.14 -24.87 -78.38
CA ASP A 30 57.32 -24.37 -79.05
C ASP A 30 57.21 -23.48 -80.31
N THR A 31 58.35 -22.79 -80.51
CA THR A 31 58.95 -22.33 -81.74
C THR A 31 58.26 -21.26 -82.54
N ASP A 32 58.83 -20.08 -82.86
CA ASP A 32 59.95 -19.83 -83.77
C ASP A 32 60.31 -18.37 -83.66
N ASN A 33 61.52 -18.16 -84.14
CA ASN A 33 62.44 -17.03 -84.16
C ASN A 33 62.02 -15.96 -85.15
N THR A 34 61.91 -14.70 -84.74
CA THR A 34 62.43 -13.54 -85.50
C THR A 34 62.35 -12.26 -84.65
N GLY A 35 63.49 -11.59 -84.60
CA GLY A 35 63.71 -10.38 -83.82
C GLY A 35 62.91 -9.18 -84.15
N ARG A 36 62.38 -8.51 -83.19
CA ARG A 36 62.14 -7.06 -83.13
C ARG A 36 62.13 -6.56 -81.72
N LYS A 37 63.04 -5.70 -81.35
CA LYS A 37 63.08 -4.99 -80.09
C LYS A 37 61.85 -4.08 -79.99
N GLU A 38 60.86 -4.46 -79.18
CA GLU A 38 59.83 -3.49 -78.75
C GLU A 38 60.14 -3.02 -77.31
N LYS A 39 60.14 -1.70 -77.16
CA LYS A 39 60.32 -0.99 -75.88
C LYS A 39 59.20 -1.39 -74.85
N LYS A 40 59.61 -1.83 -73.70
CA LYS A 40 58.74 -2.00 -72.53
C LYS A 40 57.98 -0.66 -72.26
N PRO A 41 56.64 -0.63 -72.14
CA PRO A 41 55.95 0.58 -71.72
C PRO A 41 56.24 0.86 -70.29
N GLY A 42 56.74 2.05 -70.05
CA GLY A 42 57.33 2.53 -68.84
C GLY A 42 56.41 2.39 -67.57
N GLY A 43 57.15 2.24 -66.46
CA GLY A 43 56.53 2.08 -65.06
C GLY A 43 55.60 3.18 -64.62
N HIS A 44 55.30 4.21 -65.41
CA HIS A 44 54.39 5.29 -65.17
C HIS A 44 52.90 4.86 -65.21
N LYS A 45 52.53 3.77 -65.92
CA LYS A 45 51.11 3.29 -65.94
C LYS A 45 50.74 2.54 -64.71
N VAL A 46 51.65 1.75 -64.15
CA VAL A 46 51.43 1.01 -62.87
C VAL A 46 51.47 2.00 -61.69
N LEU A 47 52.39 3.00 -61.76
CA LEU A 47 52.40 4.04 -60.70
C LEU A 47 51.14 4.90 -60.73
N ARG A 48 50.61 5.24 -61.92
CA ARG A 48 49.32 5.93 -62.04
C ARG A 48 48.14 5.08 -61.60
N ALA A 49 48.11 3.78 -61.82
CA ALA A 49 47.07 2.89 -61.35
C ALA A 49 47.10 2.76 -59.81
N ILE A 50 48.30 2.62 -59.23
CA ILE A 50 48.44 2.64 -57.76
C ILE A 50 48.03 3.98 -57.18
N ALA A 51 48.44 5.08 -57.79
CA ALA A 51 48.03 6.42 -57.33
C ALA A 51 46.53 6.64 -57.47
N ALA A 52 45.88 6.13 -58.51
CA ALA A 52 44.44 6.18 -58.69
C ALA A 52 43.65 5.35 -57.61
N VAL A 53 44.17 4.13 -57.28
CA VAL A 53 43.62 3.31 -56.21
C VAL A 53 43.78 3.97 -54.85
N CYS A 54 44.92 4.58 -54.56
CA CYS A 54 45.16 5.34 -53.37
C CYS A 54 44.23 6.57 -53.25
N LEU A 55 44.04 7.29 -54.39
CA LEU A 55 43.15 8.45 -54.45
C LEU A 55 41.67 8.06 -54.22
N VAL A 56 41.23 6.98 -54.83
CA VAL A 56 39.89 6.41 -54.58
C VAL A 56 39.76 5.96 -53.11
N GLY A 57 40.81 5.32 -52.54
CA GLY A 57 40.80 4.96 -51.13
C GLY A 57 40.71 6.19 -50.21
N ILE A 58 41.44 7.26 -50.51
CA ILE A 58 41.36 8.53 -49.76
C ILE A 58 39.98 9.16 -49.95
N MET A 59 39.44 9.16 -51.14
CA MET A 59 38.11 9.70 -51.41
C MET A 59 37.03 8.92 -50.64
N LEU A 60 37.09 7.60 -50.62
CA LEU A 60 36.19 6.75 -49.84
C LEU A 60 36.33 6.99 -48.33
N MET A 61 37.55 7.18 -47.84
CA MET A 61 37.78 7.56 -46.45
C MET A 61 37.23 8.96 -46.10
N CYS A 62 37.38 9.92 -47.01
CA CYS A 62 36.77 11.25 -46.83
C CYS A 62 35.22 11.20 -46.82
N VAL A 63 34.61 10.44 -47.74
CA VAL A 63 33.17 10.26 -47.76
C VAL A 63 32.68 9.55 -46.49
N ALA A 64 33.38 8.49 -46.07
CA ALA A 64 33.08 7.81 -44.81
C ALA A 64 33.23 8.74 -43.60
N GLY A 65 34.28 9.57 -43.63
CA GLY A 65 34.51 10.62 -42.61
C GLY A 65 33.36 11.65 -42.57
N CYS A 66 32.91 12.12 -43.75
CA CYS A 66 31.79 13.05 -43.81
C CYS A 66 30.50 12.41 -43.32
N VAL A 67 30.20 11.17 -43.66
CA VAL A 67 29.00 10.43 -43.20
C VAL A 67 29.06 10.25 -41.67
N LEU A 68 30.22 9.87 -41.17
CA LEU A 68 30.45 9.74 -39.70
C LEU A 68 30.29 11.08 -38.99
N THR A 69 30.78 12.19 -39.58
CA THR A 69 30.66 13.52 -39.00
C THR A 69 29.19 13.99 -38.97
N VAL A 70 28.42 13.78 -40.05
CA VAL A 70 26.98 14.09 -40.09
C VAL A 70 26.23 13.26 -39.09
N TRP A 71 26.49 11.96 -39.02
CA TRP A 71 25.86 11.08 -38.05
C TRP A 71 26.20 11.46 -36.59
N ALA A 72 27.44 11.80 -36.32
CA ALA A 72 27.87 12.27 -35.01
C ALA A 72 27.20 13.60 -34.66
N PHE A 73 27.11 14.53 -35.62
CA PHE A 73 26.45 15.82 -35.40
C PHE A 73 24.94 15.68 -35.16
N ASP A 74 24.26 14.80 -35.90
CA ASP A 74 22.87 14.48 -35.69
C ASP A 74 22.62 13.86 -34.30
N THR A 75 23.46 12.89 -33.90
CA THR A 75 23.45 12.25 -32.60
C THR A 75 23.62 13.26 -31.43
N LEU A 76 24.43 14.31 -31.65
CA LEU A 76 24.71 15.35 -30.65
C LEU A 76 23.65 16.45 -30.61
N ASN A 77 23.04 16.79 -31.73
CA ASN A 77 21.95 17.79 -31.79
C ASN A 77 20.65 17.30 -31.15
N THR A 78 20.45 15.99 -31.10
CA THR A 78 19.30 15.39 -30.39
C THR A 78 19.51 15.35 -28.88
N ASP A 79 20.73 15.63 -28.39
CA ASP A 79 21.09 15.52 -26.99
C ASP A 79 21.41 16.89 -26.37
N GLN A 80 20.34 17.60 -25.94
CA GLN A 80 20.47 18.91 -25.29
C GLN A 80 20.40 18.83 -23.75
N GLN A 81 20.43 17.65 -23.14
CA GLN A 81 20.36 17.51 -21.69
C GLN A 81 21.66 17.96 -21.01
N MET A 82 21.62 19.10 -20.36
CA MET A 82 22.64 19.50 -19.39
C MET A 82 22.51 18.62 -18.14
N LEU A 83 23.56 17.85 -17.83
CA LEU A 83 23.58 17.03 -16.61
C LEU A 83 23.95 17.91 -15.43
N ASP A 84 23.03 18.08 -14.52
CA ASP A 84 23.26 18.78 -13.27
C ASP A 84 23.60 17.77 -12.15
N LEU A 85 24.87 17.75 -11.72
CA LEU A 85 25.33 16.87 -10.65
C LEU A 85 24.82 17.31 -9.27
N SER A 86 24.55 18.60 -9.09
CA SER A 86 24.01 19.11 -7.83
C SER A 86 22.60 18.61 -7.57
N MET A 87 21.83 18.43 -8.65
CA MET A 87 20.50 17.79 -8.58
C MET A 87 20.56 16.33 -8.15
N GLN A 88 21.66 15.63 -8.39
CA GLN A 88 21.81 14.24 -7.95
C GLN A 88 21.86 14.16 -6.43
N LYS A 89 22.58 15.07 -5.78
CA LYS A 89 22.63 15.18 -4.32
C LYS A 89 21.24 15.52 -3.73
N ALA A 90 20.47 16.37 -4.40
CA ALA A 90 19.14 16.78 -3.98
C ALA A 90 18.04 15.72 -4.28
N LYS A 91 18.25 14.84 -5.27
CA LYS A 91 17.26 13.88 -5.76
C LYS A 91 17.09 12.62 -4.90
N TYR A 92 17.97 12.34 -3.94
CA TYR A 92 18.06 10.97 -3.40
C TYR A 92 17.35 10.71 -2.09
N THR A 93 16.80 11.70 -1.43
CA THR A 93 16.13 11.47 -0.15
C THR A 93 14.74 12.09 -0.15
N THR A 94 13.74 11.28 -0.42
CA THR A 94 12.36 11.66 -0.13
C THR A 94 12.14 11.58 1.38
N ILE A 95 11.56 12.64 1.95
CA ILE A 95 11.35 12.79 3.38
C ILE A 95 9.86 12.89 3.66
N PHE A 96 9.40 12.15 4.65
CA PHE A 96 8.04 12.22 5.17
C PHE A 96 8.04 13.05 6.44
N TYR A 97 7.20 14.08 6.48
CA TYR A 97 7.02 14.95 7.63
C TYR A 97 5.69 14.65 8.33
N ALA A 98 5.69 14.76 9.66
CA ALA A 98 4.48 14.69 10.47
C ALA A 98 3.50 15.83 10.14
N ASP A 99 2.35 15.83 10.80
CA ASP A 99 1.29 16.84 10.59
C ASP A 99 1.70 18.26 11.02
N ASP A 100 2.75 18.40 11.86
CA ASP A 100 3.37 19.70 12.19
C ASP A 100 4.18 20.28 11.03
N GLY A 101 4.47 19.50 9.99
CA GLY A 101 5.24 19.88 8.81
C GLY A 101 6.73 20.08 9.06
N VAL A 102 7.25 19.72 10.22
CA VAL A 102 8.65 19.93 10.65
C VAL A 102 9.30 18.64 11.11
N THR A 103 8.59 17.85 11.90
CA THR A 103 9.09 16.56 12.44
C THR A 103 9.25 15.55 11.32
N GLU A 104 10.45 15.02 11.17
CA GLU A 104 10.76 14.00 10.18
C GLU A 104 10.31 12.62 10.69
N LEU A 105 9.31 12.02 10.04
CA LEU A 105 8.83 10.68 10.37
C LEU A 105 9.72 9.59 9.77
N ALA A 106 10.15 9.79 8.53
CA ALA A 106 10.90 8.78 7.78
C ALA A 106 11.61 9.38 6.57
N ARG A 107 12.59 8.63 6.06
CA ARG A 107 13.18 8.81 4.74
C ARG A 107 12.78 7.65 3.84
N ALA A 108 12.53 7.93 2.56
CA ALA A 108 12.23 6.87 1.61
C ALA A 108 13.38 5.89 1.53
N TYR A 109 13.03 4.62 1.64
CA TYR A 109 13.96 3.53 1.59
C TYR A 109 13.70 2.69 0.34
N ASP A 110 14.74 2.49 -0.48
CA ASP A 110 14.70 1.55 -1.60
C ASP A 110 15.39 0.24 -1.17
N PRO A 111 14.61 -0.85 -1.00
CA PRO A 111 15.18 -2.15 -0.63
C PRO A 111 16.18 -2.70 -1.66
N GLU A 112 16.02 -2.33 -2.94
CA GLU A 112 16.91 -2.75 -4.03
C GLU A 112 18.10 -1.82 -4.22
N ALA A 113 17.97 -0.54 -3.84
CA ALA A 113 19.01 0.47 -3.99
C ALA A 113 19.88 0.62 -2.72
N GLY A 114 19.52 0.00 -1.61
CA GLY A 114 20.17 0.20 -0.32
C GLY A 114 19.96 1.62 0.24
N ASN A 115 20.36 1.84 1.48
CA ASN A 115 20.41 3.18 2.07
C ASN A 115 21.38 4.06 1.29
N ARG A 116 20.90 4.90 0.36
CA ARG A 116 21.73 5.88 -0.32
C ARG A 116 21.98 7.06 0.60
N ILE A 117 22.93 6.91 1.47
CA ILE A 117 23.45 8.02 2.28
C ILE A 117 24.49 8.73 1.42
N TRP A 118 24.22 9.99 1.07
CA TRP A 118 25.21 10.80 0.35
C TRP A 118 26.36 11.14 1.29
N VAL A 119 27.57 10.91 0.84
CA VAL A 119 28.81 11.25 1.55
C VAL A 119 29.48 12.41 0.81
N ASP A 120 29.77 13.47 1.51
CA ASP A 120 30.50 14.60 0.97
C ASP A 120 31.98 14.23 0.76
N TYR A 121 32.63 14.89 -0.21
CA TYR A 121 34.01 14.60 -0.59
C TYR A 121 35.00 14.65 0.59
N ASP A 122 34.82 15.61 1.49
CA ASP A 122 35.64 15.81 2.68
C ASP A 122 35.46 14.73 3.77
N GLN A 123 34.37 13.98 3.73
CA GLN A 123 34.13 12.82 4.59
C GLN A 123 34.77 11.53 4.02
N MET A 124 35.16 11.52 2.74
CA MET A 124 35.76 10.34 2.09
C MET A 124 37.23 10.21 2.45
N PRO A 125 37.68 9.07 3.00
CA PRO A 125 39.08 8.90 3.32
C PRO A 125 39.93 8.88 2.04
N LYS A 126 41.12 9.46 2.13
CA LYS A 126 42.07 9.57 1.01
C LYS A 126 42.38 8.22 0.36
N CYS A 127 42.45 7.13 1.13
CA CYS A 127 42.69 5.79 0.61
C CYS A 127 41.58 5.29 -0.32
N LEU A 128 40.31 5.67 -0.06
CA LEU A 128 39.16 5.34 -0.92
C LEU A 128 39.27 6.05 -2.28
N LEU A 129 39.55 7.36 -2.24
CA LEU A 129 39.75 8.16 -3.46
C LEU A 129 40.92 7.62 -4.29
N ASP A 130 42.03 7.32 -3.64
CA ASP A 130 43.24 6.80 -4.27
C ASP A 130 43.05 5.39 -4.84
N ALA A 131 42.33 4.49 -4.16
CA ALA A 131 42.01 3.16 -4.66
C ALA A 131 41.09 3.24 -5.90
N THR A 132 40.08 4.11 -5.84
CA THR A 132 39.16 4.34 -6.96
C THR A 132 39.89 4.85 -8.20
N VAL A 133 40.66 5.92 -8.04
CA VAL A 133 41.44 6.51 -9.15
C VAL A 133 42.49 5.53 -9.69
N ALA A 134 43.14 4.77 -8.80
CA ALA A 134 44.19 3.83 -9.21
C ALA A 134 43.66 2.75 -10.15
N VAL A 135 42.46 2.26 -9.94
CA VAL A 135 41.93 1.13 -10.69
C VAL A 135 40.97 1.53 -11.83
N GLU A 136 40.19 2.61 -11.65
CA GLU A 136 39.20 3.03 -12.64
C GLU A 136 39.74 4.05 -13.64
N ASP A 137 40.56 5.00 -13.16
CA ASP A 137 41.03 6.11 -14.00
C ASP A 137 42.34 6.71 -13.51
N LYS A 138 43.46 6.06 -13.80
CA LYS A 138 44.81 6.42 -13.32
C LYS A 138 45.19 7.88 -13.50
N ARG A 139 44.65 8.54 -14.55
CA ARG A 139 44.94 9.94 -14.89
C ARG A 139 43.76 10.88 -14.68
N PHE A 140 42.83 10.49 -13.80
CA PHE A 140 41.60 11.25 -13.50
C PHE A 140 41.86 12.73 -13.24
N TRP A 141 42.87 13.03 -12.46
CA TRP A 141 43.22 14.39 -12.07
C TRP A 141 43.85 15.23 -13.21
N GLU A 142 44.28 14.59 -14.35
CA GLU A 142 45.05 15.21 -15.44
C GLU A 142 44.22 15.55 -16.67
N HIS A 143 43.18 14.80 -16.96
CA HIS A 143 42.35 14.97 -18.17
C HIS A 143 41.06 15.71 -17.89
N ASN A 144 40.39 16.25 -18.93
CA ASN A 144 39.12 16.95 -18.85
C ASN A 144 37.96 16.06 -19.33
N GLY A 145 37.59 15.05 -18.55
CA GLY A 145 36.43 14.17 -18.79
C GLY A 145 36.69 12.93 -19.63
N VAL A 146 37.68 12.99 -20.54
CA VAL A 146 38.05 11.89 -21.43
C VAL A 146 39.56 11.74 -21.49
N ASP A 147 40.06 10.54 -21.18
CA ASP A 147 41.47 10.20 -21.42
C ASP A 147 41.68 9.78 -22.87
N PHE A 148 41.97 10.75 -23.75
CA PHE A 148 42.16 10.50 -25.18
C PHE A 148 43.33 9.55 -25.48
N LEU A 149 44.37 9.51 -24.66
CA LEU A 149 45.49 8.59 -24.86
C LEU A 149 45.08 7.14 -24.58
N THR A 150 44.38 6.89 -23.50
CA THR A 150 43.89 5.56 -23.16
C THR A 150 42.78 5.13 -24.10
N THR A 151 41.84 6.02 -24.40
CA THR A 151 40.69 5.76 -25.31
C THR A 151 41.19 5.44 -26.75
N SER A 152 42.19 6.18 -27.27
CA SER A 152 42.73 5.91 -28.60
C SER A 152 43.49 4.59 -28.67
N LYS A 153 44.25 4.23 -27.63
CA LYS A 153 44.93 2.91 -27.54
C LYS A 153 43.92 1.77 -27.52
N ALA A 154 42.84 1.91 -26.72
CA ALA A 154 41.80 0.88 -26.64
C ALA A 154 41.03 0.76 -27.97
N GLY A 155 40.72 1.89 -28.61
CA GLY A 155 40.05 1.90 -29.92
C GLY A 155 40.89 1.23 -31.00
N LEU A 156 42.19 1.53 -31.06
CA LEU A 156 43.15 0.89 -32.00
C LEU A 156 43.26 -0.61 -31.71
N SER A 157 43.36 -1.01 -30.45
CA SER A 157 43.36 -2.42 -30.03
C SER A 157 42.12 -3.17 -30.48
N ALA A 158 40.92 -2.57 -30.30
CA ALA A 158 39.66 -3.17 -30.73
C ALA A 158 39.56 -3.34 -32.24
N ILE A 159 40.10 -2.39 -33.03
CA ILE A 159 40.16 -2.46 -34.49
C ILE A 159 41.12 -3.57 -34.92
N LEU A 160 42.31 -3.63 -34.31
CA LEU A 160 43.33 -4.64 -34.61
C LEU A 160 42.83 -6.07 -34.31
N GLN A 161 42.10 -6.22 -33.21
CA GLN A 161 41.47 -7.48 -32.81
C GLN A 161 40.40 -7.93 -33.83
N LYS A 162 39.57 -6.99 -34.33
CA LYS A 162 38.53 -7.29 -35.36
C LYS A 162 39.14 -7.71 -36.70
N ILE A 163 40.31 -7.23 -37.05
CA ILE A 163 41.02 -7.62 -38.31
C ILE A 163 42.01 -8.79 -38.12
N GLY A 164 41.95 -9.45 -36.93
CA GLY A 164 42.74 -10.68 -36.69
C GLY A 164 44.21 -10.47 -36.38
N LEU A 165 44.65 -9.25 -36.08
CA LEU A 165 46.03 -8.91 -35.74
C LEU A 165 46.21 -8.90 -34.19
N THR A 166 46.00 -10.04 -33.56
CA THR A 166 46.00 -10.17 -32.08
C THR A 166 47.37 -10.22 -31.43
N GLY A 167 48.46 -10.22 -32.19
CA GLY A 167 49.81 -10.45 -31.69
C GLY A 167 50.58 -9.18 -31.26
N PHE A 168 50.10 -7.96 -31.45
CA PHE A 168 50.85 -6.74 -31.21
C PHE A 168 50.64 -6.09 -29.83
N TYR A 169 49.57 -6.44 -29.10
CA TYR A 169 49.33 -6.02 -27.73
C TYR A 169 48.88 -7.22 -26.91
N GLY A 170 49.83 -7.81 -26.17
CA GLY A 170 49.52 -8.91 -25.23
C GLY A 170 48.67 -8.43 -24.08
N GLY A 171 47.54 -9.09 -23.88
CA GLY A 171 46.70 -8.92 -22.70
C GLY A 171 45.36 -8.19 -22.90
N ALA A 172 44.44 -8.45 -21.99
CA ALA A 172 43.12 -7.85 -21.94
C ALA A 172 43.15 -6.32 -22.08
N THR A 173 42.31 -5.78 -22.94
CA THR A 173 42.15 -4.32 -23.10
C THR A 173 41.80 -3.68 -21.76
N PRO A 174 42.62 -2.78 -21.19
CA PRO A 174 42.22 -2.04 -19.99
C PRO A 174 40.93 -1.28 -20.25
N GLY A 175 40.07 -1.18 -19.25
CA GLY A 175 38.84 -0.35 -19.32
C GLY A 175 39.21 1.07 -19.75
N ALA A 176 38.65 1.55 -20.86
CA ALA A 176 38.97 2.84 -21.45
C ALA A 176 37.99 3.96 -21.09
N SER A 177 37.03 3.69 -20.21
CA SER A 177 36.06 4.69 -19.74
C SER A 177 36.62 5.39 -18.51
N THR A 178 36.56 6.72 -18.50
CA THR A 178 36.95 7.55 -17.34
C THR A 178 35.87 7.54 -16.25
N ILE A 179 36.21 7.94 -15.02
CA ILE A 179 35.30 8.15 -13.92
C ILE A 179 34.16 9.10 -14.35
N THR A 180 34.49 10.22 -15.03
CA THR A 180 33.49 11.17 -15.53
C THR A 180 32.52 10.55 -16.52
N GLN A 181 32.99 9.67 -17.42
CA GLN A 181 32.15 8.93 -18.33
C GLN A 181 31.22 7.92 -17.60
N GLN A 182 31.71 7.32 -16.54
CA GLN A 182 30.91 6.40 -15.70
C GLN A 182 29.83 7.16 -14.92
N VAL A 183 30.15 8.36 -14.39
CA VAL A 183 29.12 9.27 -13.79
C VAL A 183 28.02 9.58 -14.79
N VAL A 184 28.38 10.01 -15.99
CA VAL A 184 27.43 10.30 -17.07
C VAL A 184 26.54 9.08 -17.35
N ARG A 185 27.12 7.89 -17.48
CA ARG A 185 26.39 6.66 -17.73
C ARG A 185 25.43 6.30 -16.59
N ASN A 186 25.86 6.43 -15.34
CA ASN A 186 25.03 6.12 -14.18
C ASN A 186 23.84 7.08 -14.05
N ILE A 187 24.02 8.36 -14.39
CA ILE A 187 22.94 9.36 -14.33
C ILE A 187 21.93 9.17 -15.47
N THR A 188 22.41 8.88 -16.69
CA THR A 188 21.54 8.84 -17.88
C THR A 188 20.86 7.50 -18.09
N ASN A 189 21.31 6.45 -17.40
CA ASN A 189 20.85 5.05 -17.54
C ASN A 189 20.77 4.57 -19.02
N ASP A 190 21.60 5.15 -19.90
CA ASP A 190 21.64 4.78 -21.32
C ASP A 190 22.41 3.45 -21.46
N ARG A 191 21.67 2.34 -21.61
CA ARG A 191 22.14 0.95 -21.60
C ARG A 191 22.27 0.32 -22.98
N ALA A 192 22.14 1.08 -24.07
CA ALA A 192 22.32 0.54 -25.41
C ALA A 192 23.73 -0.07 -25.58
N VAL A 193 23.80 -1.38 -25.87
CA VAL A 193 25.08 -2.13 -25.85
C VAL A 193 25.64 -2.48 -27.21
N ASP A 194 24.80 -2.60 -28.27
CA ASP A 194 25.20 -3.18 -29.54
C ASP A 194 24.95 -2.28 -30.77
N GLY A 195 25.79 -2.47 -31.80
CA GLY A 195 25.63 -1.86 -33.12
C GLY A 195 25.77 -0.34 -33.14
N ALA A 196 25.02 0.31 -34.03
CA ALA A 196 25.03 1.77 -34.20
C ALA A 196 24.55 2.51 -32.93
N ALA A 197 23.58 1.94 -32.19
CA ALA A 197 23.08 2.48 -30.93
C ALA A 197 24.17 2.53 -29.86
N GLY A 198 24.98 1.50 -29.72
CA GLY A 198 26.11 1.45 -28.78
C GLY A 198 27.20 2.50 -29.10
N TRP A 199 27.48 2.74 -30.37
CA TRP A 199 28.41 3.80 -30.78
C TRP A 199 27.80 5.20 -30.52
N ALA A 200 26.56 5.41 -30.85
CA ALA A 200 25.85 6.66 -30.55
C ALA A 200 25.86 6.98 -29.04
N ARG A 201 25.55 5.98 -28.20
CA ARG A 201 25.64 6.08 -26.74
C ARG A 201 27.04 6.51 -26.29
N LYS A 202 28.10 5.84 -26.82
CA LYS A 202 29.49 6.18 -26.44
C LYS A 202 29.90 7.58 -26.88
N LEU A 203 29.43 8.06 -28.01
CA LEU A 203 29.62 9.45 -28.41
C LEU A 203 28.93 10.43 -27.45
N ARG A 204 27.64 10.21 -27.15
CA ARG A 204 26.94 11.04 -26.19
C ARG A 204 27.64 11.05 -24.83
N GLU A 205 28.07 9.89 -24.31
CA GLU A 205 28.80 9.74 -23.08
C GLU A 205 30.09 10.58 -23.06
N ILE A 206 30.88 10.56 -24.17
CA ILE A 206 32.10 11.36 -24.33
C ILE A 206 31.79 12.86 -24.27
N PHE A 207 30.81 13.33 -25.06
CA PHE A 207 30.47 14.76 -25.09
C PHE A 207 29.87 15.26 -23.79
N ARG A 208 29.01 14.48 -23.16
CA ARG A 208 28.45 14.80 -21.84
C ARG A 208 29.56 14.86 -20.79
N ALA A 209 30.52 13.93 -20.80
CA ALA A 209 31.65 13.93 -19.89
C ALA A 209 32.53 15.20 -20.06
N LEU A 210 32.80 15.61 -21.30
CA LEU A 210 33.53 16.87 -21.59
C LEU A 210 32.74 18.10 -21.11
N ASN A 211 31.40 18.06 -21.17
CA ASN A 211 30.56 19.14 -20.65
C ASN A 211 30.54 19.18 -19.12
N VAL A 212 30.37 18.04 -18.45
CA VAL A 212 30.41 17.94 -16.98
C VAL A 212 31.66 18.60 -16.43
N GLU A 213 32.82 18.32 -16.97
CA GLU A 213 34.13 18.88 -16.54
C GLU A 213 34.31 20.40 -16.76
N LYS A 214 33.40 21.03 -17.53
CA LYS A 214 33.38 22.50 -17.65
C LYS A 214 32.70 23.17 -16.45
N TYR A 215 31.78 22.51 -15.82
CA TYR A 215 30.93 23.08 -14.78
C TYR A 215 31.21 22.53 -13.38
N TYR A 216 31.80 21.33 -13.28
CA TYR A 216 32.05 20.62 -12.02
C TYR A 216 33.54 20.34 -11.83
N THR A 217 33.97 20.47 -10.59
CA THR A 217 35.36 20.16 -10.20
C THR A 217 35.57 18.65 -10.06
N LYS A 218 36.84 18.21 -10.14
CA LYS A 218 37.21 16.81 -9.94
C LYS A 218 36.72 16.22 -8.61
N PRO A 219 36.83 16.93 -7.48
CA PRO A 219 36.22 16.48 -6.23
C PRO A 219 34.71 16.20 -6.34
N GLN A 220 33.93 17.10 -6.93
CA GLN A 220 32.49 16.92 -7.12
C GLN A 220 32.15 15.73 -8.02
N ILE A 221 32.97 15.46 -9.03
CA ILE A 221 32.79 14.36 -9.96
C ILE A 221 33.04 13.00 -9.28
N ILE A 222 34.16 12.87 -8.53
CA ILE A 222 34.46 11.62 -7.83
C ILE A 222 33.55 11.38 -6.65
N GLU A 223 33.10 12.43 -5.95
CA GLU A 223 32.04 12.38 -4.94
C GLU A 223 30.77 11.78 -5.55
N THR A 224 30.31 12.35 -6.68
CA THR A 224 29.15 11.86 -7.41
C THR A 224 29.33 10.41 -7.86
N TYR A 225 30.54 10.06 -8.37
CA TYR A 225 30.84 8.69 -8.80
C TYR A 225 30.65 7.69 -7.67
N LEU A 226 31.28 7.92 -6.51
CA LEU A 226 31.24 7.00 -5.37
C LEU A 226 29.85 6.89 -4.73
N ASN A 227 29.08 7.97 -4.77
CA ASN A 227 27.69 7.96 -4.30
C ASN A 227 26.71 7.28 -5.28
N LEU A 228 27.05 7.21 -6.59
CA LEU A 228 26.21 6.58 -7.64
C LEU A 228 26.65 5.18 -8.04
N ALA A 229 27.85 4.76 -7.67
CA ALA A 229 28.37 3.46 -8.04
C ALA A 229 27.53 2.34 -7.39
N SER A 230 27.26 1.30 -8.17
CA SER A 230 26.69 0.07 -7.65
C SER A 230 27.79 -0.84 -7.15
N PHE A 231 27.64 -1.32 -5.93
CA PHE A 231 28.51 -2.30 -5.27
C PHE A 231 27.76 -3.65 -5.17
N SER A 232 28.43 -4.70 -4.64
CA SER A 232 27.76 -5.97 -4.38
C SER A 232 26.72 -5.84 -3.27
N GLN A 233 25.92 -6.89 -3.02
CA GLN A 233 24.85 -6.92 -2.02
C GLN A 233 23.78 -5.83 -2.23
N ASN A 234 23.51 -5.48 -3.49
CA ASN A 234 22.56 -4.43 -3.86
C ASN A 234 22.86 -3.04 -3.26
N CYS A 235 24.11 -2.82 -2.84
CA CYS A 235 24.51 -1.52 -2.31
C CYS A 235 24.65 -0.49 -3.42
N SER A 236 23.95 0.62 -3.29
CA SER A 236 24.10 1.79 -4.15
C SER A 236 24.69 2.94 -3.35
N GLY A 237 25.90 3.34 -3.72
CA GLY A 237 26.69 4.34 -2.98
C GLY A 237 27.60 3.73 -1.93
N ILE A 238 28.69 4.48 -1.68
CA ILE A 238 29.84 4.02 -0.88
C ILE A 238 29.48 3.83 0.61
N GLN A 239 28.64 4.69 1.19
CA GLN A 239 28.25 4.54 2.60
C GLN A 239 27.42 3.28 2.81
N ALA A 240 26.50 2.97 1.88
CA ALA A 240 25.74 1.73 1.93
C ALA A 240 26.65 0.50 1.91
N ALA A 241 27.67 0.53 1.03
CA ALA A 241 28.65 -0.55 0.96
C ALA A 241 29.50 -0.65 2.24
N ALA A 242 29.95 0.48 2.82
CA ALA A 242 30.71 0.50 4.07
C ALA A 242 29.89 -0.09 5.24
N ASN A 243 28.61 0.27 5.33
CA ASN A 243 27.71 -0.26 6.34
C ASN A 243 27.47 -1.77 6.18
N VAL A 244 27.16 -2.23 4.96
CA VAL A 244 26.85 -3.64 4.71
C VAL A 244 28.07 -4.54 4.85
N PHE A 245 29.23 -4.09 4.35
CA PHE A 245 30.43 -4.93 4.35
C PHE A 245 31.11 -4.95 5.72
N PHE A 246 31.14 -3.81 6.42
CA PHE A 246 31.99 -3.64 7.60
C PHE A 246 31.26 -3.07 8.81
N ASN A 247 30.00 -2.66 8.68
CA ASN A 247 29.23 -1.95 9.73
C ASN A 247 29.99 -0.70 10.22
N LYS A 248 30.54 0.09 9.27
CA LYS A 248 31.36 1.28 9.54
C LYS A 248 30.86 2.49 8.78
N ASP A 249 31.12 3.67 9.32
CA ASP A 249 31.09 4.89 8.54
C ASP A 249 32.23 4.87 7.49
N VAL A 250 31.97 5.50 6.33
CA VAL A 250 32.95 5.52 5.24
C VAL A 250 34.28 6.14 5.67
N SER A 251 34.25 7.14 6.56
CA SER A 251 35.43 7.82 7.10
C SER A 251 36.33 6.91 7.94
N GLU A 252 35.80 5.79 8.44
CA GLU A 252 36.48 4.81 9.30
C GLU A 252 37.13 3.65 8.52
N LEU A 253 36.95 3.63 7.19
CA LEU A 253 37.46 2.54 6.35
C LEU A 253 39.00 2.55 6.27
N THR A 254 39.58 1.39 6.49
CA THR A 254 41.03 1.18 6.29
C THR A 254 41.39 1.06 4.81
N VAL A 255 42.66 1.14 4.49
CA VAL A 255 43.18 0.99 3.13
C VAL A 255 42.78 -0.34 2.50
N ALA A 256 42.82 -1.45 3.25
CA ALA A 256 42.44 -2.76 2.78
C ALA A 256 40.91 -2.89 2.56
N GLU A 257 40.11 -2.31 3.44
CA GLU A 257 38.65 -2.27 3.31
C GLU A 257 38.23 -1.42 2.11
N CYS A 258 38.85 -0.25 1.89
CA CYS A 258 38.63 0.57 0.70
C CYS A 258 38.91 -0.21 -0.58
N ALA A 259 40.03 -0.93 -0.65
CA ALA A 259 40.38 -1.74 -1.82
C ALA A 259 39.40 -2.91 -2.02
N THR A 260 38.91 -3.52 -0.95
CA THR A 260 37.88 -4.59 -0.98
C THR A 260 36.58 -4.09 -1.58
N ILE A 261 36.04 -2.95 -1.10
CA ILE A 261 34.78 -2.37 -1.63
C ILE A 261 34.98 -1.94 -3.08
N VAL A 262 36.05 -1.16 -3.39
CA VAL A 262 36.31 -0.67 -4.74
C VAL A 262 36.51 -1.84 -5.72
N GLY A 263 36.99 -2.97 -5.26
CA GLY A 263 37.12 -4.19 -6.07
C GLY A 263 35.83 -4.64 -6.72
N THR A 264 34.68 -4.41 -6.08
CA THR A 264 33.34 -4.83 -6.54
C THR A 264 32.83 -3.96 -7.70
N THR A 265 33.29 -2.71 -7.88
CA THR A 265 32.76 -1.77 -8.90
C THR A 265 32.84 -2.31 -10.31
N LYS A 266 33.86 -3.13 -10.63
CA LYS A 266 34.03 -3.71 -11.96
C LYS A 266 32.95 -4.71 -12.35
N ASN A 267 32.55 -5.56 -11.43
CA ASN A 267 31.45 -6.53 -11.57
C ASN A 267 30.97 -6.91 -10.15
N PRO A 268 29.90 -6.27 -9.67
CA PRO A 268 29.41 -6.48 -8.30
C PRO A 268 29.12 -7.93 -7.94
N TYR A 269 28.69 -8.74 -8.90
CA TYR A 269 28.42 -10.15 -8.67
C TYR A 269 29.71 -10.99 -8.60
N ALA A 270 30.62 -10.82 -9.57
CA ALA A 270 31.83 -11.65 -9.67
C ALA A 270 32.87 -11.34 -8.60
N TYR A 271 32.82 -10.19 -7.97
CA TYR A 271 33.74 -9.74 -6.91
C TYR A 271 33.02 -9.48 -5.57
N ASP A 272 31.87 -10.10 -5.37
CA ASP A 272 31.13 -9.99 -4.11
C ASP A 272 31.90 -10.69 -2.97
N PRO A 273 32.37 -9.98 -1.93
CA PRO A 273 33.17 -10.58 -0.88
C PRO A 273 32.42 -11.60 -0.01
N PHE A 274 31.07 -11.63 -0.04
CA PHE A 274 30.27 -12.59 0.70
C PHE A 274 30.10 -13.92 -0.03
N THR A 275 30.11 -13.91 -1.37
CA THR A 275 29.85 -15.10 -2.20
C THR A 275 31.05 -15.52 -3.07
N HIS A 276 31.97 -14.58 -3.38
CA HIS A 276 33.15 -14.77 -4.23
C HIS A 276 34.36 -14.19 -3.53
N TRP A 277 34.67 -14.74 -2.36
CA TRP A 277 35.71 -14.24 -1.47
C TRP A 277 37.11 -14.21 -2.13
N GLU A 278 37.51 -15.33 -2.73
CA GLU A 278 38.84 -15.49 -3.33
C GLU A 278 39.05 -14.48 -4.46
N GLU A 279 38.07 -14.33 -5.35
CA GLU A 279 38.14 -13.40 -6.46
C GLU A 279 38.17 -11.93 -5.98
N ASN A 280 37.45 -11.63 -4.91
CA ASN A 280 37.50 -10.29 -4.31
C ASN A 280 38.86 -10.02 -3.69
N GLN A 281 39.45 -10.97 -2.94
CA GLN A 281 40.77 -10.83 -2.35
C GLN A 281 41.86 -10.67 -3.42
N GLU A 282 41.85 -11.46 -4.48
CA GLU A 282 42.75 -11.27 -5.63
C GLU A 282 42.59 -9.85 -6.24
N ARG A 283 41.36 -9.37 -6.32
CA ARG A 283 41.07 -8.03 -6.84
C ARG A 283 41.56 -6.93 -5.90
N LYS A 284 41.41 -7.10 -4.58
CA LYS A 284 41.95 -6.22 -3.55
C LYS A 284 43.46 -6.10 -3.68
N GLU A 285 44.16 -7.25 -3.75
CA GLU A 285 45.63 -7.29 -3.91
C GLU A 285 46.09 -6.59 -5.19
N TYR A 286 45.38 -6.79 -6.29
CA TYR A 286 45.65 -6.10 -7.56
C TYR A 286 45.49 -4.57 -7.39
N ILE A 287 44.43 -4.08 -6.70
CA ILE A 287 44.20 -2.64 -6.47
C ILE A 287 45.35 -2.06 -5.59
N LEU A 288 45.69 -2.73 -4.49
CA LEU A 288 46.77 -2.32 -3.62
C LEU A 288 48.11 -2.26 -4.38
N GLY A 289 48.36 -3.22 -5.28
CA GLY A 289 49.52 -3.23 -6.16
C GLY A 289 49.55 -2.01 -7.08
N LEU A 290 48.40 -1.62 -7.68
CA LEU A 290 48.29 -0.41 -8.51
C LEU A 290 48.52 0.86 -7.69
N MET A 291 48.02 0.93 -6.45
CA MET A 291 48.23 2.07 -5.57
C MET A 291 49.72 2.24 -5.23
N LEU A 292 50.42 1.15 -4.94
CA LEU A 292 51.87 1.16 -4.72
C LEU A 292 52.61 1.58 -5.98
N GLU A 293 52.31 1.01 -7.16
CA GLU A 293 52.92 1.35 -8.45
C GLU A 293 52.78 2.82 -8.80
N GLN A 294 51.63 3.40 -8.46
CA GLN A 294 51.30 4.80 -8.71
C GLN A 294 51.77 5.77 -7.62
N GLY A 295 52.48 5.27 -6.60
CA GLY A 295 52.99 6.09 -5.51
C GLY A 295 51.95 6.66 -4.57
N LYS A 296 50.75 6.02 -4.53
CA LYS A 296 49.64 6.39 -3.64
C LYS A 296 49.74 5.72 -2.26
N LEU A 297 50.57 4.68 -2.15
CA LEU A 297 50.94 4.00 -0.90
C LEU A 297 52.46 3.94 -0.81
N THR A 298 52.98 4.06 0.40
CA THR A 298 54.34 3.64 0.71
C THR A 298 54.44 2.12 0.75
N LYS A 299 55.67 1.59 0.75
CA LYS A 299 55.88 0.13 0.83
C LYS A 299 55.37 -0.42 2.19
N GLU A 300 55.49 0.36 3.25
CA GLU A 300 55.07 0.07 4.59
C GLU A 300 53.54 -0.02 4.68
N GLU A 301 52.82 0.97 4.14
CA GLU A 301 51.35 0.99 4.09
C GLU A 301 50.82 -0.15 3.21
N TYR A 302 51.45 -0.44 2.07
CA TYR A 302 51.09 -1.58 1.23
C TYR A 302 51.23 -2.90 1.99
N ASN A 303 52.34 -3.13 2.68
CA ASN A 303 52.57 -4.37 3.43
C ASN A 303 51.55 -4.49 4.59
N ALA A 304 51.23 -3.41 5.28
CA ALA A 304 50.24 -3.37 6.33
C ALA A 304 48.84 -3.72 5.78
N ALA A 305 48.44 -3.13 4.65
CA ALA A 305 47.14 -3.39 4.02
C ALA A 305 47.03 -4.83 3.47
N MET A 306 48.13 -5.39 2.95
CA MET A 306 48.18 -6.79 2.52
C MET A 306 48.10 -7.79 3.67
N ALA A 307 48.63 -7.43 4.85
CA ALA A 307 48.60 -8.28 6.04
C ALA A 307 47.30 -8.13 6.85
N GLN A 308 46.51 -7.13 6.57
CA GLN A 308 45.23 -6.89 7.28
C GLN A 308 44.21 -7.98 6.95
N GLU A 309 43.75 -8.68 7.95
CA GLU A 309 42.61 -9.58 7.83
C GLU A 309 41.31 -8.76 7.62
N ILE A 310 40.57 -9.08 6.57
CA ILE A 310 39.28 -8.47 6.27
C ILE A 310 38.19 -9.24 6.98
N VAL A 311 37.51 -8.58 7.91
CA VAL A 311 36.38 -9.15 8.63
C VAL A 311 35.11 -8.51 8.12
N LEU A 312 34.29 -9.30 7.42
CA LEU A 312 32.97 -8.86 6.96
C LEU A 312 31.99 -8.85 8.12
N ALA A 313 31.03 -7.93 8.09
CA ALA A 313 29.95 -7.90 9.07
C ALA A 313 29.14 -9.20 8.97
N THR A 314 29.12 -9.96 10.07
CA THR A 314 28.31 -11.19 10.18
C THR A 314 26.90 -10.82 10.60
N GLY A 315 26.00 -10.85 9.72
CA GLY A 315 24.58 -10.58 9.90
C GLY A 315 24.11 -9.73 8.74
N THR A 316 22.95 -10.09 8.22
CA THR A 316 22.18 -9.17 7.42
C THR A 316 21.84 -7.98 8.33
N ASN A 317 22.73 -6.99 8.41
CA ASN A 317 22.31 -5.66 8.72
C ASN A 317 21.44 -5.18 7.56
N SER A 318 20.28 -5.81 7.40
CA SER A 318 19.11 -5.15 6.88
C SER A 318 18.75 -4.06 7.90
N ASN A 319 19.63 -3.08 8.08
CA ASN A 319 19.25 -1.76 8.58
C ASN A 319 18.44 -1.03 7.49
N ALA A 320 17.66 -1.79 6.75
CA ALA A 320 16.42 -1.34 6.20
C ALA A 320 15.57 -0.98 7.40
N THR A 321 15.59 0.30 7.79
CA THR A 321 14.71 0.79 8.83
C THR A 321 13.31 0.35 8.45
N ILE A 322 12.73 -0.57 9.23
CA ILE A 322 11.34 -0.97 9.02
C ILE A 322 10.53 0.29 9.27
N GLN A 323 9.92 0.79 8.22
CA GLN A 323 9.08 1.98 8.28
C GLN A 323 7.82 1.69 9.09
N THR A 324 7.21 2.72 9.66
CA THR A 324 5.92 2.59 10.34
C THR A 324 4.83 2.15 9.36
N TRP A 325 3.75 1.58 9.88
CA TRP A 325 2.57 1.24 9.08
C TRP A 325 1.99 2.47 8.38
N PHE A 326 2.12 3.64 9.01
CA PHE A 326 1.65 4.89 8.42
C PHE A 326 2.47 5.30 7.20
N VAL A 327 3.80 5.21 7.29
CA VAL A 327 4.69 5.56 6.18
C VAL A 327 4.44 4.66 4.96
N ASP A 328 4.22 3.36 5.18
CA ASP A 328 3.83 2.46 4.08
C ASP A 328 2.50 2.89 3.46
N TYR A 329 1.48 3.16 4.28
CA TYR A 329 0.16 3.57 3.79
C TYR A 329 0.21 4.87 2.97
N VAL A 330 0.88 5.91 3.48
CA VAL A 330 1.00 7.18 2.76
C VAL A 330 1.85 7.04 1.50
N THR A 331 2.85 6.17 1.50
CA THR A 331 3.64 5.84 0.30
C THR A 331 2.73 5.29 -0.80
N ASP A 332 1.87 4.33 -0.48
CA ASP A 332 0.94 3.73 -1.45
C ASP A 332 -0.11 4.73 -1.93
N GLU A 333 -0.62 5.60 -1.05
CA GLU A 333 -1.56 6.66 -1.44
C GLU A 333 -0.91 7.68 -2.39
N VAL A 334 0.30 8.16 -2.05
CA VAL A 334 1.06 9.10 -2.90
C VAL A 334 1.42 8.47 -4.23
N CYS A 335 1.85 7.21 -4.27
CA CYS A 335 2.17 6.50 -5.51
C CYS A 335 0.95 6.39 -6.43
N ARG A 336 -0.22 6.08 -5.89
CA ARG A 336 -1.48 6.01 -6.65
C ARG A 336 -1.84 7.38 -7.25
N ASP A 337 -1.78 8.44 -6.45
CA ASP A 337 -2.12 9.79 -6.88
C ASP A 337 -1.10 10.35 -7.89
N LEU A 338 0.21 10.01 -7.73
CA LEU A 338 1.25 10.32 -8.72
C LEU A 338 1.03 9.58 -10.04
N ALA A 339 0.71 8.28 -9.96
CA ALA A 339 0.45 7.44 -11.12
C ALA A 339 -0.73 7.99 -11.94
N GLU A 340 -1.84 8.32 -11.27
CA GLU A 340 -3.01 8.94 -11.89
C GLU A 340 -2.66 10.28 -12.55
N LYS A 341 -1.98 11.18 -11.82
CA LYS A 341 -1.64 12.51 -12.32
C LYS A 341 -0.67 12.47 -13.51
N GLN A 342 0.32 11.57 -13.48
CA GLN A 342 1.37 11.50 -14.48
C GLN A 342 1.08 10.53 -15.62
N GLY A 343 0.03 9.70 -15.50
CA GLY A 343 -0.32 8.66 -16.48
C GLY A 343 0.70 7.53 -16.55
N ILE A 344 1.32 7.17 -15.43
CA ILE A 344 2.32 6.10 -15.28
C ILE A 344 1.77 4.99 -14.38
N THR A 345 2.48 3.88 -14.28
CA THR A 345 2.11 2.81 -13.35
C THR A 345 2.47 3.17 -11.91
N GLU A 346 1.79 2.56 -10.93
CA GLU A 346 2.12 2.75 -9.50
C GLU A 346 3.56 2.28 -9.18
N ALA A 347 4.07 1.26 -9.88
CA ALA A 347 5.43 0.80 -9.75
C ALA A 347 6.45 1.86 -10.22
N GLU A 348 6.17 2.53 -11.34
CA GLU A 348 7.00 3.65 -11.82
C GLU A 348 6.88 4.87 -10.88
N ALA A 349 5.68 5.16 -10.38
CA ALA A 349 5.47 6.22 -9.39
C ALA A 349 6.26 5.94 -8.11
N TYR A 350 6.31 4.70 -7.65
CA TYR A 350 7.13 4.29 -6.50
C TYR A 350 8.61 4.49 -6.76
N GLN A 351 9.13 4.08 -7.91
CA GLN A 351 10.53 4.34 -8.29
C GLN A 351 10.84 5.84 -8.34
N ASN A 352 9.91 6.64 -8.87
CA ASN A 352 10.04 8.09 -8.87
C ASN A 352 10.02 8.66 -7.45
N LEU A 353 9.17 8.13 -6.57
CA LEU A 353 9.05 8.60 -5.20
C LEU A 353 10.32 8.34 -4.40
N ILE A 354 10.85 7.12 -4.42
CA ILE A 354 12.05 6.78 -3.65
C ILE A 354 13.32 7.47 -4.17
N GLY A 355 13.40 7.75 -5.48
CA GLY A 355 14.54 8.43 -6.12
C GLY A 355 14.32 9.91 -6.39
N GLY A 356 13.17 10.47 -6.05
CA GLY A 356 12.75 11.81 -6.50
C GLY A 356 13.12 12.97 -5.57
N GLY A 357 13.53 12.70 -4.33
CA GLY A 357 13.83 13.74 -3.35
C GLY A 357 12.61 14.57 -2.95
N TYR A 358 11.43 13.96 -2.94
CA TYR A 358 10.19 14.63 -2.57
C TYR A 358 10.13 14.95 -1.07
N ARG A 359 9.35 15.96 -0.75
CA ARG A 359 8.94 16.29 0.62
C ARG A 359 7.46 16.00 0.74
N ILE A 360 7.11 14.99 1.53
CA ILE A 360 5.75 14.53 1.71
C ILE A 360 5.28 15.02 3.07
N TYR A 361 4.31 15.94 3.07
CA TYR A 361 3.68 16.47 4.27
C TYR A 361 2.47 15.64 4.59
N THR A 362 2.64 14.76 5.58
CA THR A 362 1.61 13.80 5.96
C THR A 362 0.61 14.39 6.97
N THR A 363 -0.41 13.62 7.30
CA THR A 363 -1.36 13.92 8.37
C THR A 363 -1.07 13.15 9.65
N CYS A 364 0.04 12.42 9.68
CA CYS A 364 0.46 11.60 10.81
C CYS A 364 0.73 12.44 12.04
N GLU A 365 0.07 12.12 13.13
CA GLU A 365 0.46 12.62 14.45
C GLU A 365 1.44 11.62 15.05
N GLU A 366 2.75 11.99 15.12
CA GLU A 366 3.84 11.09 15.49
C GLU A 366 3.52 10.34 16.80
N ARG A 367 3.13 11.07 17.85
CA ARG A 367 2.75 10.48 19.14
C ARG A 367 1.61 9.47 19.04
N VAL A 368 0.63 9.71 18.18
CA VAL A 368 -0.49 8.77 17.97
C VAL A 368 -0.01 7.50 17.30
N GLN A 369 0.87 7.62 16.31
CA GLN A 369 1.45 6.46 15.62
C GLN A 369 2.35 5.65 16.54
N GLU A 370 3.17 6.30 17.34
CA GLU A 370 4.03 5.63 18.34
C GLU A 370 3.20 4.83 19.36
N ILE A 371 2.14 5.42 19.93
CA ILE A 371 1.23 4.72 20.85
C ILE A 371 0.62 3.48 20.19
N LEU A 372 0.23 3.57 18.91
CA LEU A 372 -0.32 2.44 18.18
C LEU A 372 0.72 1.33 18.00
N GLU A 373 1.91 1.67 17.53
CA GLU A 373 2.96 0.68 17.27
C GLU A 373 3.47 0.04 18.56
N ASP A 374 3.67 0.81 19.61
CA ASP A 374 4.05 0.31 20.93
C ASP A 374 3.01 -0.69 21.46
N TYR A 375 1.73 -0.33 21.41
CA TYR A 375 0.67 -1.22 21.86
C TYR A 375 0.62 -2.51 21.05
N TYR A 376 0.74 -2.40 19.71
CA TYR A 376 0.62 -3.53 18.80
C TYR A 376 1.90 -4.38 18.70
N SER A 377 3.03 -3.90 19.15
CA SER A 377 4.28 -4.66 19.22
C SER A 377 4.25 -5.78 20.26
N SER A 378 3.46 -5.61 21.33
CA SER A 378 3.39 -6.56 22.44
C SER A 378 2.22 -7.56 22.28
N PRO A 379 2.51 -8.86 22.10
CA PRO A 379 1.47 -9.90 22.07
C PRO A 379 0.61 -9.98 23.33
N ASP A 380 1.15 -9.56 24.49
CA ASP A 380 0.47 -9.60 25.79
C ASP A 380 -0.72 -8.64 25.89
N ASN A 381 -0.78 -7.65 25.00
CA ASN A 381 -1.90 -6.71 24.92
C ASN A 381 -3.14 -7.32 24.27
N PHE A 382 -3.02 -8.52 23.70
CA PHE A 382 -4.11 -9.22 23.01
C PHE A 382 -4.55 -10.45 23.79
N PRO A 383 -5.82 -10.88 23.61
CA PRO A 383 -6.35 -12.03 24.34
C PRO A 383 -5.50 -13.28 24.10
N PRO A 384 -5.11 -14.00 25.16
CA PRO A 384 -4.39 -15.25 25.01
C PRO A 384 -5.29 -16.31 24.37
N VAL A 385 -4.77 -17.07 23.43
CA VAL A 385 -5.43 -18.22 22.82
C VAL A 385 -4.56 -19.46 22.93
N ASN A 386 -5.18 -20.58 23.23
CA ASN A 386 -4.50 -21.86 23.36
C ASN A 386 -4.32 -22.59 22.01
N ASN A 387 -4.35 -21.88 20.90
CA ASN A 387 -4.29 -22.41 19.55
C ASN A 387 -2.99 -22.00 18.85
N GLU A 388 -2.57 -22.78 17.87
CA GLU A 388 -1.40 -22.47 17.04
C GLU A 388 -1.62 -21.19 16.20
N GLU A 389 -2.87 -20.87 15.84
CA GLU A 389 -3.23 -19.66 15.11
C GLU A 389 -3.84 -18.62 16.04
N TYR A 390 -3.25 -17.44 16.04
CA TYR A 390 -3.68 -16.32 16.88
C TYR A 390 -4.57 -15.36 16.08
N PRO A 391 -5.62 -14.78 16.72
CA PRO A 391 -6.36 -13.72 16.07
C PRO A 391 -5.45 -12.53 15.79
N GLN A 392 -5.62 -11.95 14.63
CA GLN A 392 -4.97 -10.73 14.20
C GLN A 392 -5.79 -9.52 14.66
N SER A 393 -5.16 -8.35 14.65
CA SER A 393 -5.83 -7.10 14.96
C SER A 393 -5.27 -5.98 14.11
N ALA A 394 -6.09 -4.97 13.85
CA ALA A 394 -5.71 -3.74 13.19
C ALA A 394 -6.44 -2.56 13.81
N PHE A 395 -5.85 -1.37 13.69
CA PHE A 395 -6.41 -0.15 14.25
C PHE A 395 -6.18 1.04 13.31
N VAL A 396 -7.16 1.95 13.27
CA VAL A 396 -7.09 3.21 12.53
C VAL A 396 -7.58 4.34 13.43
N ILE A 397 -6.88 5.46 13.39
CA ILE A 397 -7.30 6.70 14.03
C ILE A 397 -7.32 7.81 12.97
N THR A 398 -8.48 8.43 12.78
CA THR A 398 -8.61 9.69 12.02
C THR A 398 -9.04 10.81 12.95
N ASP A 399 -8.80 12.05 12.57
CA ASP A 399 -9.55 13.13 13.18
C ASP A 399 -11.02 13.15 12.68
N THR A 400 -11.83 14.03 13.20
CA THR A 400 -13.24 14.17 12.80
C THR A 400 -13.39 14.79 11.40
N ASN A 401 -12.31 15.29 10.78
CA ASN A 401 -12.29 15.91 9.45
C ASN A 401 -11.69 14.98 8.38
N GLY A 402 -11.31 13.74 8.74
CA GLY A 402 -10.85 12.72 7.82
C GLY A 402 -9.34 12.60 7.66
N ALA A 403 -8.55 13.43 8.31
CA ALA A 403 -7.11 13.26 8.32
C ALA A 403 -6.71 12.00 9.11
N LEU A 404 -5.99 11.08 8.47
CA LEU A 404 -5.47 9.89 9.11
C LEU A 404 -4.35 10.29 10.07
N LYS A 405 -4.51 9.99 11.37
CA LYS A 405 -3.55 10.34 12.42
C LYS A 405 -2.64 9.19 12.81
N GLY A 406 -3.13 7.97 12.65
CA GLY A 406 -2.35 6.76 12.91
C GLY A 406 -3.03 5.52 12.35
N ILE A 407 -2.23 4.51 12.01
CA ILE A 407 -2.69 3.23 11.47
C ILE A 407 -1.73 2.11 11.86
N VAL A 408 -2.29 0.93 12.16
CA VAL A 408 -1.53 -0.30 12.36
C VAL A 408 -2.27 -1.48 11.76
N GLY A 409 -1.56 -2.29 10.98
CA GLY A 409 -2.14 -3.37 10.15
C GLY A 409 -1.94 -4.78 10.67
N GLY A 410 -1.35 -4.96 11.84
CA GLY A 410 -1.12 -6.28 12.44
C GLY A 410 -0.58 -6.20 13.85
N ASN A 411 -0.87 -7.20 14.67
CA ASN A 411 -0.33 -7.37 16.01
C ASN A 411 0.95 -8.24 15.98
N ARG A 412 1.89 -8.02 16.88
CA ARG A 412 3.20 -8.68 17.05
C ARG A 412 4.38 -8.00 16.33
N GLY A 413 4.26 -6.71 16.07
CA GLY A 413 5.28 -5.96 15.37
C GLY A 413 5.22 -6.11 13.85
N LYS A 414 5.99 -5.32 13.18
CA LYS A 414 6.08 -5.27 11.72
C LYS A 414 7.40 -5.89 11.28
N GLU A 415 7.36 -6.88 10.41
CA GLU A 415 8.54 -7.67 10.02
C GLU A 415 9.20 -7.17 8.71
N GLY A 416 8.59 -6.21 8.02
CA GLY A 416 9.10 -5.66 6.75
C GLY A 416 8.33 -4.45 6.28
N ASN A 417 8.86 -3.79 5.25
CA ASN A 417 8.22 -2.64 4.61
C ASN A 417 7.18 -3.10 3.58
N ARG A 418 6.09 -2.34 3.47
CA ARG A 418 4.99 -2.56 2.52
C ARG A 418 4.44 -4.00 2.58
N ILE A 419 4.41 -4.56 3.79
CA ILE A 419 3.71 -5.83 4.02
C ILE A 419 2.21 -5.60 4.14
N TRP A 420 1.44 -6.67 3.99
CA TRP A 420 -0.01 -6.64 4.00
C TRP A 420 -0.60 -5.93 5.22
N ASN A 421 -1.24 -4.79 5.00
CA ASN A 421 -1.87 -3.95 6.02
C ASN A 421 -3.36 -4.30 6.14
N ARG A 422 -3.75 -4.98 7.22
CA ARG A 422 -5.14 -5.40 7.42
C ARG A 422 -6.12 -4.24 7.62
N ALA A 423 -5.61 -3.05 7.90
CA ALA A 423 -6.44 -1.87 8.09
C ALA A 423 -6.87 -1.22 6.76
N SER A 424 -6.05 -1.33 5.72
CA SER A 424 -6.25 -0.71 4.40
C SER A 424 -6.46 -1.71 3.27
N ASP A 425 -5.74 -2.85 3.27
CA ASP A 425 -5.67 -3.76 2.13
C ASP A 425 -6.68 -4.90 2.21
N THR A 426 -7.36 -5.02 3.37
CA THR A 426 -8.33 -6.07 3.60
C THR A 426 -9.71 -5.49 3.82
N THR A 427 -10.65 -5.92 3.01
CA THR A 427 -12.08 -5.67 3.24
C THR A 427 -12.68 -6.83 4.03
N ARG A 428 -13.51 -6.50 5.03
CA ARG A 428 -14.16 -7.47 5.92
C ARG A 428 -15.60 -7.08 6.18
N GLN A 429 -16.43 -8.09 6.46
CA GLN A 429 -17.77 -7.85 6.95
C GLN A 429 -17.71 -7.09 8.27
N ILE A 430 -18.43 -5.99 8.36
CA ILE A 430 -18.38 -5.08 9.52
C ILE A 430 -19.44 -5.41 10.60
N GLY A 431 -20.30 -6.37 10.31
CA GLY A 431 -21.35 -6.79 11.24
C GLY A 431 -22.21 -5.63 11.74
N SER A 432 -22.59 -5.68 13.00
CA SER A 432 -23.49 -4.68 13.61
C SER A 432 -22.95 -3.24 13.64
N THR A 433 -21.71 -2.95 13.24
CA THR A 433 -21.26 -1.57 13.07
C THR A 433 -21.94 -0.88 11.89
N ILE A 434 -22.58 -1.62 10.99
CA ILE A 434 -23.38 -1.09 9.89
C ILE A 434 -24.63 -0.36 10.38
N LYS A 435 -25.26 -0.83 11.47
CA LYS A 435 -26.58 -0.39 11.93
C LYS A 435 -26.70 1.14 12.09
N PRO A 436 -25.75 1.83 12.75
CA PRO A 436 -25.78 3.29 12.85
C PRO A 436 -25.74 3.98 11.51
N ILE A 437 -24.95 3.46 10.54
CA ILE A 437 -24.66 4.15 9.26
C ILE A 437 -25.64 3.80 8.14
N THR A 438 -26.61 2.93 8.40
CA THR A 438 -27.64 2.54 7.41
C THR A 438 -29.04 2.67 7.96
N SER A 439 -29.37 1.85 8.96
CA SER A 439 -30.75 1.73 9.46
C SER A 439 -31.13 2.93 10.34
N TYR A 440 -30.40 3.15 11.44
CA TYR A 440 -30.80 4.12 12.44
C TYR A 440 -30.63 5.56 11.97
N VAL A 441 -29.50 5.91 11.36
CA VAL A 441 -29.24 7.27 10.88
C VAL A 441 -30.29 7.70 9.85
N LEU A 442 -30.58 6.84 8.88
CA LEU A 442 -31.56 7.15 7.84
C LEU A 442 -33.00 7.12 8.35
N GLY A 443 -33.29 6.24 9.33
CA GLY A 443 -34.58 6.24 10.02
C GLY A 443 -34.87 7.56 10.73
N ILE A 444 -33.85 8.14 11.39
CA ILE A 444 -33.95 9.44 12.04
C ILE A 444 -33.93 10.58 11.02
N GLU A 445 -33.08 10.52 10.00
CA GLU A 445 -32.99 11.56 8.96
C GLU A 445 -34.30 11.73 8.22
N LYS A 446 -34.98 10.63 7.92
CA LYS A 446 -36.28 10.62 7.23
C LYS A 446 -37.51 10.70 8.16
N ASP A 447 -37.29 11.01 9.44
CA ASP A 447 -38.37 11.14 10.47
C ASP A 447 -39.22 9.88 10.64
N LEU A 448 -38.76 8.69 10.25
CA LEU A 448 -39.45 7.42 10.41
C LEU A 448 -39.38 6.89 11.84
N ILE A 449 -38.32 7.23 12.56
CA ILE A 449 -38.14 6.91 13.98
C ILE A 449 -37.59 8.13 14.73
N THR A 450 -37.77 8.11 16.02
CA THR A 450 -37.16 9.07 16.97
C THR A 450 -36.22 8.34 17.92
N TYR A 451 -35.56 9.07 18.80
CA TYR A 451 -34.70 8.52 19.86
C TYR A 451 -35.39 7.42 20.70
N SER A 452 -36.69 7.57 20.94
CA SER A 452 -37.48 6.72 21.84
C SER A 452 -38.58 5.92 21.14
N THR A 453 -38.70 5.98 19.82
CA THR A 453 -39.71 5.17 19.11
C THR A 453 -39.64 3.71 19.57
N VAL A 454 -40.80 3.14 19.91
CA VAL A 454 -40.88 1.75 20.36
C VAL A 454 -41.16 0.84 19.16
N ILE A 455 -40.36 -0.22 19.05
CA ILE A 455 -40.49 -1.25 18.01
C ILE A 455 -40.49 -2.61 18.72
N GLU A 456 -41.29 -3.53 18.23
CA GLU A 456 -41.35 -4.88 18.80
C GLU A 456 -40.17 -5.73 18.34
N ASP A 457 -39.30 -6.13 19.29
CA ASP A 457 -38.26 -7.14 19.06
C ASP A 457 -38.96 -8.51 19.00
N ARG A 458 -39.18 -9.01 17.81
CA ARG A 458 -39.86 -10.24 17.48
C ARG A 458 -39.24 -10.95 16.29
N GLN A 459 -39.65 -12.15 16.03
CA GLN A 459 -39.32 -12.85 14.80
C GLN A 459 -39.84 -12.07 13.59
N VAL A 460 -38.96 -11.84 12.63
CA VAL A 460 -39.24 -11.13 11.39
C VAL A 460 -39.03 -12.09 10.22
N VAL A 461 -40.01 -12.15 9.33
CA VAL A 461 -39.94 -12.90 8.08
C VAL A 461 -39.79 -11.90 6.94
N ILE A 462 -38.74 -12.07 6.14
CA ILE A 462 -38.43 -11.16 5.06
C ILE A 462 -39.05 -11.67 3.76
N ASN A 463 -39.78 -10.77 3.06
CA ASN A 463 -40.37 -10.99 1.73
C ASN A 463 -40.96 -12.40 1.55
N PRO A 464 -41.93 -12.79 2.38
CA PRO A 464 -42.49 -14.15 2.34
C PRO A 464 -43.07 -14.52 0.97
N ASP A 465 -43.50 -13.53 0.18
CA ASP A 465 -44.04 -13.72 -1.17
C ASP A 465 -42.95 -13.96 -2.26
N GLU A 466 -41.68 -13.60 -1.99
CA GLU A 466 -40.54 -13.75 -2.92
C GLU A 466 -39.74 -15.04 -2.70
N VAL A 467 -40.02 -15.79 -1.65
CA VAL A 467 -39.28 -16.99 -1.29
C VAL A 467 -39.63 -18.13 -2.24
N SER A 468 -38.69 -18.52 -3.08
CA SER A 468 -38.80 -19.73 -3.89
C SER A 468 -38.37 -20.96 -3.11
N TYR A 469 -38.79 -22.15 -3.54
CA TYR A 469 -38.43 -23.44 -2.94
C TYR A 469 -36.94 -23.70 -2.86
N SER A 470 -36.14 -23.03 -3.70
CA SER A 470 -34.67 -23.19 -3.79
C SER A 470 -33.89 -22.27 -2.84
N GLN A 471 -34.53 -21.27 -2.23
CA GLN A 471 -33.89 -20.37 -1.28
C GLN A 471 -34.47 -20.55 0.14
N PRO A 472 -33.62 -20.85 1.14
CA PRO A 472 -34.11 -20.96 2.52
C PRO A 472 -34.64 -19.60 3.00
N LEU A 473 -35.78 -19.65 3.68
CA LEU A 473 -36.36 -18.46 4.28
C LEU A 473 -35.39 -17.82 5.28
N TRP A 474 -34.98 -16.56 5.04
CA TRP A 474 -34.10 -15.87 5.95
C TRP A 474 -34.89 -15.24 7.11
N VAL A 475 -34.51 -15.62 8.33
CA VAL A 475 -35.08 -15.12 9.58
C VAL A 475 -33.94 -14.58 10.43
N PRO A 476 -33.83 -13.24 10.61
CA PRO A 476 -32.79 -12.66 11.43
C PRO A 476 -32.96 -13.10 12.89
N LYS A 477 -31.84 -13.55 13.48
CA LYS A 477 -31.76 -13.96 14.89
C LYS A 477 -31.02 -12.87 15.67
N ASN A 478 -31.49 -12.64 16.91
CA ASN A 478 -30.71 -11.89 17.87
C ASN A 478 -29.56 -12.75 18.41
N GLU A 479 -28.49 -12.10 18.86
CA GLU A 479 -27.31 -12.81 19.35
C GLU A 479 -27.59 -13.72 20.56
N TYR A 480 -28.56 -13.36 21.39
CA TYR A 480 -28.97 -14.12 22.56
C TYR A 480 -30.13 -15.11 22.32
N ASN A 481 -30.44 -15.38 21.04
CA ASN A 481 -31.49 -16.33 20.63
C ASN A 481 -32.88 -16.17 21.36
N SER A 482 -33.24 -14.92 21.72
CA SER A 482 -34.51 -14.59 22.36
C SER A 482 -35.01 -13.25 21.84
N PHE A 483 -36.24 -12.92 22.11
CA PHE A 483 -36.86 -11.65 21.78
C PHE A 483 -37.28 -10.93 23.07
N LYS A 484 -37.20 -9.60 23.06
CA LYS A 484 -37.47 -8.76 24.24
C LYS A 484 -38.86 -8.11 24.20
N GLY A 485 -39.65 -8.34 23.15
CA GLY A 485 -40.89 -7.64 22.93
C GLY A 485 -40.69 -6.17 22.62
N PHE A 486 -41.50 -5.31 23.13
CA PHE A 486 -41.46 -3.87 22.84
C PHE A 486 -40.25 -3.21 23.46
N VAL A 487 -39.38 -2.62 22.61
CA VAL A 487 -38.17 -1.93 23.01
C VAL A 487 -38.04 -0.58 22.33
N THR A 488 -37.49 0.38 23.03
CA THR A 488 -37.17 1.69 22.40
C THR A 488 -36.02 1.58 21.41
N VAL A 489 -35.94 2.47 20.43
CA VAL A 489 -34.82 2.63 19.50
C VAL A 489 -33.49 2.73 20.28
N ARG A 490 -33.46 3.50 21.39
CA ARG A 490 -32.30 3.53 22.30
C ARG A 490 -31.92 2.13 22.77
N THR A 491 -32.87 1.39 23.35
CA THR A 491 -32.61 0.04 23.88
C THR A 491 -32.15 -0.91 22.77
N ALA A 492 -32.79 -0.84 21.61
CA ALA A 492 -32.44 -1.67 20.47
C ALA A 492 -30.99 -1.41 19.98
N LEU A 493 -30.54 -0.15 19.92
CA LEU A 493 -29.20 0.20 19.49
C LEU A 493 -28.14 -0.19 20.52
N ILE A 494 -28.34 0.11 21.80
CA ILE A 494 -27.37 -0.21 22.87
C ILE A 494 -27.20 -1.71 23.07
N ARG A 495 -28.25 -2.51 22.82
CA ARG A 495 -28.22 -3.98 22.88
C ARG A 495 -27.96 -4.61 21.53
N SER A 496 -27.77 -3.80 20.47
CA SER A 496 -27.48 -4.27 19.12
C SER A 496 -28.49 -5.27 18.56
N ILE A 497 -29.80 -5.05 18.81
CA ILE A 497 -30.89 -5.94 18.42
C ILE A 497 -31.00 -6.01 16.89
N ASN A 498 -30.92 -7.22 16.33
CA ASN A 498 -30.93 -7.46 14.90
C ASN A 498 -32.28 -7.23 14.25
N THR A 499 -33.35 -7.78 14.86
CA THR A 499 -34.72 -7.73 14.33
C THR A 499 -35.22 -6.31 14.20
N VAL A 500 -34.89 -5.43 15.14
CA VAL A 500 -35.26 -4.01 15.10
C VAL A 500 -34.55 -3.28 13.97
N ALA A 501 -33.25 -3.52 13.79
CA ALA A 501 -32.51 -2.93 12.67
C ALA A 501 -33.07 -3.35 11.32
N VAL A 502 -33.44 -4.62 11.18
CA VAL A 502 -34.09 -5.15 9.97
C VAL A 502 -35.43 -4.48 9.73
N GLN A 503 -36.26 -4.32 10.74
CA GLN A 503 -37.58 -3.66 10.61
C GLN A 503 -37.43 -2.18 10.22
N ILE A 504 -36.42 -1.46 10.75
CA ILE A 504 -36.14 -0.10 10.32
C ILE A 504 -35.70 -0.08 8.85
N THR A 505 -34.86 -1.03 8.42
CA THR A 505 -34.45 -1.16 7.02
C THR A 505 -35.61 -1.53 6.10
N GLN A 506 -36.56 -2.34 6.57
CA GLN A 506 -37.80 -2.63 5.82
C GLN A 506 -38.63 -1.36 5.55
N LYS A 507 -38.75 -0.48 6.54
CA LYS A 507 -39.43 0.81 6.34
C LYS A 507 -38.70 1.74 5.39
N LEU A 508 -37.37 1.73 5.41
CA LEU A 508 -36.50 2.55 4.53
C LEU A 508 -36.49 2.05 3.10
N GLY A 509 -36.61 0.74 2.90
CA GLY A 509 -36.19 0.06 1.68
C GLY A 509 -34.67 -0.14 1.63
N THR A 510 -34.21 -1.31 1.20
CA THR A 510 -32.78 -1.65 1.15
C THR A 510 -32.00 -0.72 0.24
N THR A 511 -32.56 -0.38 -0.93
CA THR A 511 -31.95 0.52 -1.90
C THR A 511 -31.62 1.90 -1.31
N THR A 512 -32.46 2.43 -0.40
CA THR A 512 -32.16 3.70 0.30
C THR A 512 -30.86 3.61 1.10
N SER A 513 -30.68 2.51 1.84
CA SER A 513 -29.46 2.25 2.63
C SER A 513 -28.28 1.95 1.74
N TYR A 514 -28.47 1.20 0.67
CA TYR A 514 -27.46 0.88 -0.33
C TYR A 514 -26.94 2.15 -1.03
N ASP A 515 -27.83 3.00 -1.52
CA ASP A 515 -27.46 4.26 -2.19
C ASP A 515 -26.73 5.20 -1.25
N PHE A 516 -27.12 5.26 0.01
CA PHE A 516 -26.45 6.09 1.01
C PHE A 516 -25.01 5.60 1.25
N LEU A 517 -24.79 4.28 1.43
CA LEU A 517 -23.45 3.73 1.55
C LEU A 517 -22.61 4.00 0.30
N LYS A 518 -23.19 3.78 -0.88
CA LYS A 518 -22.47 3.87 -2.16
C LYS A 518 -22.11 5.30 -2.54
N TYR A 519 -23.08 6.20 -2.48
CA TYR A 519 -22.92 7.56 -3.04
C TYR A 519 -22.59 8.61 -1.97
N SER A 520 -23.17 8.49 -0.76
CA SER A 520 -22.90 9.46 0.29
C SER A 520 -21.67 9.09 1.12
N LEU A 521 -21.46 7.79 1.40
CA LEU A 521 -20.31 7.31 2.17
C LEU A 521 -19.18 6.76 1.29
N ASN A 522 -19.33 6.78 -0.04
CA ASN A 522 -18.31 6.36 -1.02
C ASN A 522 -17.76 4.95 -0.74
N VAL A 523 -18.64 3.99 -0.46
CA VAL A 523 -18.28 2.58 -0.27
C VAL A 523 -18.23 1.90 -1.64
N ASP A 524 -17.04 1.80 -2.21
CA ASP A 524 -16.75 1.31 -3.56
C ASP A 524 -16.78 -0.22 -3.68
N THR A 525 -16.74 -0.93 -2.54
CA THR A 525 -16.74 -2.40 -2.48
C THR A 525 -18.11 -3.02 -2.65
N LEU A 526 -19.19 -2.22 -2.62
CA LEU A 526 -20.56 -2.72 -2.72
C LEU A 526 -20.84 -3.37 -4.07
N THR A 527 -21.54 -4.49 -4.04
CA THR A 527 -22.06 -5.21 -5.20
C THR A 527 -23.58 -5.13 -5.24
N ALA A 528 -24.20 -5.47 -6.38
CA ALA A 528 -25.64 -5.50 -6.49
C ALA A 528 -26.33 -6.48 -5.50
N ALA A 529 -25.60 -7.53 -5.07
CA ALA A 529 -26.10 -8.48 -4.08
C ALA A 529 -26.24 -7.88 -2.68
N ASP A 530 -25.54 -6.78 -2.42
CA ASP A 530 -25.60 -6.07 -1.14
C ASP A 530 -26.86 -5.23 -0.98
N ASP A 531 -27.62 -4.94 -2.06
CA ASP A 531 -28.94 -4.31 -1.96
C ASP A 531 -29.97 -5.32 -1.46
N SER A 532 -29.79 -5.74 -0.22
CA SER A 532 -30.64 -6.71 0.46
C SER A 532 -30.61 -6.51 1.98
N TYR A 533 -31.52 -7.13 2.70
CA TYR A 533 -31.72 -6.85 4.14
C TYR A 533 -30.54 -7.24 5.02
N SER A 534 -29.91 -8.40 4.79
CA SER A 534 -28.81 -8.86 5.63
C SER A 534 -27.57 -7.97 5.52
N PRO A 535 -27.08 -7.60 4.33
CA PRO A 535 -26.01 -6.63 4.19
C PRO A 535 -26.35 -5.26 4.77
N MET A 536 -27.55 -4.72 4.43
CA MET A 536 -27.91 -3.35 4.80
C MET A 536 -28.27 -3.17 6.27
N ALA A 537 -28.87 -4.17 6.91
CA ALA A 537 -29.27 -4.09 8.32
C ALA A 537 -28.28 -4.70 9.30
N LEU A 538 -27.49 -5.69 8.88
CA LEU A 538 -26.63 -6.49 9.77
C LEU A 538 -25.15 -6.49 9.39
N GLY A 539 -24.80 -5.93 8.22
CA GLY A 539 -23.40 -5.74 7.81
C GLY A 539 -22.72 -6.98 7.21
N SER A 540 -23.50 -7.95 6.72
CA SER A 540 -22.99 -9.11 5.98
C SER A 540 -22.69 -8.75 4.51
N LEU A 541 -21.93 -7.69 4.30
CA LEU A 541 -21.55 -7.19 2.98
C LEU A 541 -20.73 -8.25 2.23
N SER A 542 -20.96 -8.37 0.92
CA SER A 542 -20.31 -9.37 0.06
C SER A 542 -18.78 -9.28 0.08
N LYS A 543 -18.24 -8.06 -0.04
CA LYS A 543 -16.80 -7.81 0.07
C LYS A 543 -16.40 -7.16 1.40
N GLY A 544 -17.34 -6.50 2.08
CA GLY A 544 -17.06 -5.78 3.31
C GLY A 544 -16.46 -4.38 3.11
N MET A 545 -15.84 -3.85 4.16
CA MET A 545 -15.17 -2.54 4.17
C MET A 545 -13.79 -2.65 4.83
N THR A 546 -12.89 -1.72 4.51
CA THR A 546 -11.64 -1.52 5.24
C THR A 546 -11.89 -0.73 6.52
N LEU A 547 -10.94 -0.77 7.48
CA LEU A 547 -11.03 0.04 8.69
C LEU A 547 -11.01 1.54 8.36
N VAL A 548 -10.19 1.95 7.39
CA VAL A 548 -10.10 3.34 6.93
C VAL A 548 -11.45 3.84 6.40
N LYS A 549 -12.12 3.06 5.56
CA LYS A 549 -13.46 3.41 5.04
C LYS A 549 -14.50 3.47 6.15
N LEU A 550 -14.45 2.55 7.10
CA LEU A 550 -15.37 2.54 8.24
C LEU A 550 -15.14 3.76 9.17
N ALA A 551 -13.89 4.16 9.40
CA ALA A 551 -13.57 5.39 10.11
C ALA A 551 -14.18 6.61 9.40
N GLY A 552 -14.00 6.70 8.08
CA GLY A 552 -14.60 7.75 7.25
C GLY A 552 -16.12 7.79 7.32
N ALA A 553 -16.80 6.65 7.42
CA ALA A 553 -18.24 6.60 7.55
C ALA A 553 -18.75 7.12 8.91
N TYR A 554 -17.98 6.93 9.99
CA TYR A 554 -18.37 7.36 11.34
C TYR A 554 -18.06 8.83 11.65
N GLN A 555 -17.28 9.52 10.84
CA GLN A 555 -16.96 10.95 11.02
C GLN A 555 -18.22 11.80 11.19
N MET A 556 -19.28 11.51 10.42
CA MET A 556 -20.53 12.28 10.44
C MET A 556 -21.15 12.36 11.84
N PHE A 557 -20.87 11.44 12.74
CA PHE A 557 -21.39 11.45 14.10
C PHE A 557 -20.57 12.34 15.05
N GLY A 558 -19.32 12.64 14.69
CA GLY A 558 -18.43 13.54 15.44
C GLY A 558 -18.36 14.96 14.86
N ASN A 559 -18.78 15.13 13.60
CA ASN A 559 -18.60 16.34 12.82
C ASN A 559 -19.94 16.91 12.30
N GLY A 560 -20.97 16.93 13.12
CA GLY A 560 -22.26 17.56 12.81
C GLY A 560 -22.90 17.11 11.48
N GLY A 561 -22.68 15.87 11.04
CA GLY A 561 -23.25 15.33 9.81
C GLY A 561 -22.40 15.53 8.55
N VAL A 562 -21.17 16.02 8.69
CA VAL A 562 -20.23 16.21 7.58
C VAL A 562 -19.25 15.03 7.51
N ARG A 563 -18.88 14.63 6.31
CA ARG A 563 -17.90 13.61 5.99
C ARG A 563 -16.86 14.15 5.00
N THR A 564 -15.61 13.78 5.23
CA THR A 564 -14.50 13.97 4.29
C THR A 564 -13.92 12.61 3.96
N GLU A 565 -13.54 12.36 2.71
CA GLU A 565 -12.81 11.11 2.38
C GLU A 565 -11.51 11.04 3.19
N PRO A 566 -11.22 9.93 3.88
CA PRO A 566 -9.97 9.80 4.63
C PRO A 566 -8.73 10.01 3.74
N TYR A 567 -7.73 10.70 4.27
CA TYR A 567 -6.49 11.02 3.57
C TYR A 567 -5.30 11.03 4.53
N SER A 568 -4.10 10.69 4.02
CA SER A 568 -2.89 10.55 4.83
C SER A 568 -1.82 11.60 4.56
N TYR A 569 -1.99 12.45 3.54
CA TYR A 569 -1.07 13.55 3.26
C TYR A 569 -1.83 14.80 2.82
N THR A 570 -1.21 15.95 2.97
CA THR A 570 -1.76 17.25 2.54
C THR A 570 -1.17 17.69 1.21
N ARG A 571 0.15 17.56 1.05
CA ARG A 571 0.86 17.92 -0.18
C ARG A 571 2.16 17.16 -0.34
N VAL A 572 2.64 17.10 -1.57
CA VAL A 572 3.95 16.59 -1.96
C VAL A 572 4.66 17.68 -2.74
N GLU A 573 5.86 18.02 -2.32
CA GLU A 573 6.72 19.01 -2.96
C GLU A 573 7.92 18.32 -3.61
N ASP A 574 8.45 18.89 -4.70
CA ASP A 574 9.73 18.49 -5.26
C ASP A 574 10.91 19.12 -4.49
N THR A 575 12.12 18.85 -4.93
CA THR A 575 13.36 19.40 -4.35
C THR A 575 13.47 20.93 -4.43
N TYR A 576 12.69 21.57 -5.29
CA TYR A 576 12.64 23.03 -5.46
C TYR A 576 11.53 23.70 -4.65
N GLY A 577 10.71 22.90 -3.95
CA GLY A 577 9.55 23.41 -3.23
C GLY A 577 8.30 23.61 -4.10
N ASN A 578 8.31 23.11 -5.35
CA ASN A 578 7.10 23.15 -6.16
C ASN A 578 6.14 22.05 -5.70
N VAL A 579 4.86 22.42 -5.55
CA VAL A 579 3.82 21.44 -5.17
C VAL A 579 3.52 20.52 -6.35
N ILE A 580 3.87 19.25 -6.20
CA ILE A 580 3.64 18.19 -7.19
C ILE A 580 2.25 17.56 -7.00
N LEU A 581 1.85 17.30 -5.76
CA LEU A 581 0.50 16.85 -5.40
C LEU A 581 -0.04 17.73 -4.27
N GLU A 582 -1.32 18.00 -4.31
CA GLU A 582 -2.06 18.63 -3.23
C GLU A 582 -3.38 17.90 -3.04
N LYS A 583 -3.68 17.49 -1.80
CA LYS A 583 -4.90 16.76 -1.49
C LYS A 583 -6.05 17.72 -1.31
N ASN A 584 -6.89 17.81 -2.33
CA ASN A 584 -8.09 18.63 -2.30
C ASN A 584 -9.22 17.85 -1.61
N THR A 585 -9.32 17.96 -0.30
CA THR A 585 -10.41 17.33 0.46
C THR A 585 -11.64 18.22 0.45
N VAL A 586 -12.79 17.67 0.06
CA VAL A 586 -14.06 18.39 0.04
C VAL A 586 -14.96 17.81 1.12
N PRO A 587 -15.23 18.55 2.21
CA PRO A 587 -16.20 18.16 3.20
C PRO A 587 -17.63 18.15 2.60
N VAL A 588 -18.33 17.04 2.75
CA VAL A 588 -19.69 16.87 2.23
C VAL A 588 -20.65 16.61 3.38
N ARG A 589 -21.73 17.37 3.47
CA ARG A 589 -22.79 17.10 4.41
C ARG A 589 -23.60 15.90 3.91
N VAL A 590 -23.57 14.80 4.66
CA VAL A 590 -24.24 13.55 4.30
C VAL A 590 -25.52 13.31 5.09
N ILE A 591 -25.66 13.95 6.27
CA ILE A 591 -26.88 13.97 7.09
C ILE A 591 -27.05 15.36 7.72
N SER A 592 -28.25 15.68 8.21
CA SER A 592 -28.52 16.91 8.94
C SER A 592 -27.75 16.96 10.28
N ALA A 593 -27.45 18.17 10.75
CA ALA A 593 -26.78 18.35 12.05
C ALA A 593 -27.66 17.87 13.21
N GLU A 594 -28.96 17.93 13.03
CA GLU A 594 -29.96 17.42 13.95
C GLU A 594 -29.86 15.89 14.08
N THR A 595 -29.85 15.20 12.95
CA THR A 595 -29.69 13.73 12.92
C THR A 595 -28.35 13.31 13.49
N ALA A 596 -27.26 13.99 13.12
CA ALA A 596 -25.94 13.74 13.69
C ALA A 596 -25.94 13.88 15.22
N THR A 597 -26.59 14.92 15.75
CA THR A 597 -26.74 15.15 17.20
C THR A 597 -27.51 14.01 17.87
N VAL A 598 -28.68 13.64 17.33
CA VAL A 598 -29.52 12.58 17.91
C VAL A 598 -28.78 11.24 17.88
N MET A 599 -28.12 10.89 16.74
CA MET A 599 -27.35 9.67 16.61
C MET A 599 -26.13 9.65 17.53
N ASN A 600 -25.42 10.76 17.65
CA ASN A 600 -24.30 10.88 18.57
C ASN A 600 -24.73 10.60 20.01
N ARG A 601 -25.85 11.16 20.48
CA ARG A 601 -26.42 10.87 21.81
C ARG A 601 -26.78 9.42 21.98
N LEU A 602 -27.37 8.78 20.96
CA LEU A 602 -27.67 7.34 20.98
C LEU A 602 -26.40 6.49 21.07
N LEU A 603 -25.35 6.87 20.33
CA LEU A 603 -24.09 6.13 20.33
C LEU A 603 -23.28 6.32 21.63
N GLN A 604 -23.42 7.45 22.33
CA GLN A 604 -22.88 7.64 23.68
C GLN A 604 -23.51 6.64 24.69
N GLU A 605 -24.80 6.35 24.53
CA GLU A 605 -25.48 5.35 25.36
C GLU A 605 -24.94 3.92 25.14
N VAL A 606 -24.43 3.59 23.94
CA VAL A 606 -23.78 2.29 23.67
C VAL A 606 -22.52 2.11 24.51
N THR A 607 -21.77 3.18 24.80
CA THR A 607 -20.60 3.17 25.69
C THR A 607 -20.92 3.46 27.14
N GLY A 608 -22.22 3.71 27.44
CA GLY A 608 -22.73 3.76 28.81
C GLY A 608 -22.77 2.37 29.47
N TRP A 609 -23.03 2.33 30.76
CA TRP A 609 -22.97 1.11 31.57
C TRP A 609 -23.90 -0.04 31.08
N GLU A 610 -25.02 0.27 30.44
CA GLU A 610 -25.96 -0.72 29.88
C GLU A 610 -25.57 -1.21 28.48
N GLY A 611 -24.64 -0.52 27.78
CA GLY A 611 -24.37 -0.74 26.39
C GLY A 611 -23.29 -1.83 26.15
N THR A 612 -23.30 -2.38 24.94
CA THR A 612 -22.33 -3.40 24.51
C THR A 612 -20.90 -2.87 24.43
N GLY A 613 -20.73 -1.55 24.31
CA GLY A 613 -19.44 -0.86 24.23
C GLY A 613 -18.96 -0.24 25.55
N ALA A 614 -19.56 -0.57 26.70
CA ALA A 614 -19.25 0.05 27.99
C ALA A 614 -17.74 0.00 28.36
N ALA A 615 -17.03 -1.03 27.91
CA ALA A 615 -15.60 -1.15 28.13
C ALA A 615 -14.75 -0.07 27.45
N ALA A 616 -15.28 0.63 26.46
CA ALA A 616 -14.59 1.71 25.76
C ALA A 616 -14.73 3.09 26.44
N ASN A 617 -15.50 3.17 27.51
CA ASN A 617 -15.69 4.43 28.23
C ASN A 617 -14.37 4.96 28.79
N LEU A 618 -14.01 6.20 28.45
CA LEU A 618 -12.77 6.85 28.87
C LEU A 618 -12.82 7.42 30.29
N GLY A 619 -13.71 6.93 31.14
CA GLY A 619 -14.03 7.42 32.48
C GLY A 619 -12.88 8.12 33.21
N GLY A 620 -13.16 9.26 33.82
CA GLY A 620 -12.17 10.10 34.48
C GLY A 620 -11.52 11.19 33.61
N MET A 621 -11.54 11.06 32.28
CA MET A 621 -10.98 12.06 31.35
C MET A 621 -11.99 13.15 30.96
N ASN A 622 -13.25 12.99 31.31
CA ASN A 622 -14.34 13.89 30.93
C ASN A 622 -14.47 14.09 29.40
N ILE A 623 -14.16 13.02 28.66
CA ILE A 623 -14.29 12.97 27.19
C ILE A 623 -15.39 11.96 26.84
N PRO A 624 -16.48 12.40 26.21
CA PRO A 624 -17.56 11.50 25.83
C PRO A 624 -17.13 10.62 24.65
N VAL A 625 -17.58 9.37 24.66
CA VAL A 625 -17.36 8.40 23.59
C VAL A 625 -18.68 8.00 22.97
N ALA A 626 -18.87 8.23 21.69
CA ALA A 626 -19.98 7.70 20.90
C ALA A 626 -19.47 6.46 20.14
N GLY A 627 -20.04 5.28 20.34
CA GLY A 627 -19.45 4.08 19.76
C GLY A 627 -20.42 2.97 19.39
N LYS A 628 -19.90 1.97 18.68
CA LYS A 628 -20.67 0.77 18.30
C LYS A 628 -19.76 -0.46 18.21
N THR A 629 -20.24 -1.56 18.79
CA THR A 629 -19.66 -2.89 18.64
C THR A 629 -20.17 -3.58 17.38
N GLY A 630 -19.34 -4.40 16.76
CA GLY A 630 -19.69 -5.24 15.62
C GLY A 630 -19.20 -6.66 15.80
N THR A 631 -20.03 -7.62 15.40
CA THR A 631 -19.68 -9.04 15.37
C THR A 631 -20.30 -9.63 14.12
N THR A 632 -19.51 -10.43 13.39
CA THR A 632 -19.99 -11.19 12.24
C THR A 632 -20.46 -12.57 12.67
N ASP A 633 -21.13 -13.29 11.76
CA ASP A 633 -21.57 -14.66 12.00
C ASP A 633 -20.39 -15.53 12.45
N ASP A 634 -20.65 -16.46 13.36
CA ASP A 634 -19.67 -17.32 14.02
C ASP A 634 -18.55 -16.55 14.76
N SER A 635 -18.70 -15.23 14.94
CA SER A 635 -17.74 -14.34 15.60
C SER A 635 -16.35 -14.35 14.97
N VAL A 636 -16.26 -14.53 13.67
CA VAL A 636 -14.99 -14.52 12.92
C VAL A 636 -14.33 -13.15 13.00
N ASP A 637 -15.13 -12.08 12.92
CA ASP A 637 -14.66 -10.72 13.07
C ASP A 637 -15.36 -10.04 14.24
N GLN A 638 -14.60 -9.33 15.04
CA GLN A 638 -15.06 -8.47 16.13
C GLN A 638 -14.56 -7.04 15.90
N TRP A 639 -15.45 -6.08 16.11
CA TRP A 639 -15.23 -4.68 15.81
C TRP A 639 -15.64 -3.78 16.96
N PHE A 640 -14.94 -2.67 17.07
CA PHE A 640 -15.41 -1.50 17.78
C PHE A 640 -15.05 -0.23 17.04
N VAL A 641 -16.02 0.63 16.85
CA VAL A 641 -15.83 2.00 16.37
C VAL A 641 -16.18 2.95 17.48
N GLY A 642 -15.28 3.81 17.86
CA GLY A 642 -15.48 4.84 18.86
C GLY A 642 -15.15 6.22 18.30
N VAL A 643 -16.04 7.17 18.51
CA VAL A 643 -15.89 8.57 18.12
C VAL A 643 -15.79 9.40 19.39
N THR A 644 -14.80 10.27 19.46
CA THR A 644 -14.66 11.31 20.46
C THR A 644 -14.79 12.68 19.78
N PRO A 645 -14.85 13.80 20.50
CA PRO A 645 -14.82 15.12 19.88
C PRO A 645 -13.56 15.41 19.06
N TYR A 646 -12.50 14.59 19.22
CA TYR A 646 -11.19 14.74 18.58
C TYR A 646 -10.94 13.76 17.47
N TYR A 647 -11.30 12.48 17.68
CA TYR A 647 -10.89 11.37 16.83
C TYR A 647 -12.01 10.36 16.58
N VAL A 648 -11.85 9.65 15.48
CA VAL A 648 -12.56 8.40 15.18
C VAL A 648 -11.55 7.27 15.23
N GLY A 649 -11.72 6.34 16.19
CA GLY A 649 -10.89 5.15 16.31
C GLY A 649 -11.65 3.89 15.92
N VAL A 650 -11.08 3.07 15.04
CA VAL A 650 -11.64 1.78 14.59
C VAL A 650 -10.70 0.66 14.97
N CYS A 651 -11.17 -0.28 15.76
CA CYS A 651 -10.48 -1.50 16.16
C CYS A 651 -11.16 -2.73 15.55
N TRP A 652 -10.37 -3.60 14.96
CA TRP A 652 -10.77 -4.93 14.50
C TRP A 652 -9.92 -6.00 15.18
N LEU A 653 -10.55 -7.13 15.48
CA LEU A 653 -9.92 -8.36 15.95
C LEU A 653 -10.58 -9.56 15.27
N GLY A 654 -9.79 -10.46 14.68
CA GLY A 654 -10.32 -11.63 13.98
C GLY A 654 -9.23 -12.50 13.38
N TYR A 655 -9.61 -13.48 12.55
CA TYR A 655 -8.68 -14.34 11.82
C TYR A 655 -8.58 -13.91 10.36
N ASP A 656 -7.39 -14.11 9.76
CA ASP A 656 -7.14 -13.70 8.37
C ASP A 656 -7.99 -14.46 7.37
N SER A 657 -8.15 -15.74 7.55
CA SER A 657 -8.95 -16.57 6.65
C SER A 657 -9.83 -17.56 7.39
N ARG A 658 -11.06 -17.69 6.91
CA ARG A 658 -12.01 -18.72 7.32
C ARG A 658 -11.68 -20.09 6.71
N TYR A 659 -10.93 -20.11 5.64
CA TYR A 659 -10.63 -21.30 4.86
C TYR A 659 -9.12 -21.44 4.65
N LYS A 660 -8.63 -22.68 4.68
CA LYS A 660 -7.28 -23.04 4.23
C LYS A 660 -7.38 -23.88 2.98
N THR A 661 -6.43 -23.70 2.08
CA THR A 661 -6.24 -24.58 0.92
C THR A 661 -5.21 -25.64 1.32
N ASP A 662 -5.55 -26.93 1.18
CA ASP A 662 -4.61 -28.02 1.43
C ASP A 662 -3.55 -28.12 0.32
N GLU A 663 -2.53 -28.97 0.53
CA GLU A 663 -1.44 -29.18 -0.44
C GLU A 663 -1.95 -29.73 -1.81
N ALA A 664 -3.14 -30.28 -1.84
CA ALA A 664 -3.79 -30.76 -3.07
C ALA A 664 -4.66 -29.69 -3.76
N GLY A 665 -4.75 -28.47 -3.20
CA GLY A 665 -5.56 -27.39 -3.74
C GLY A 665 -7.05 -27.40 -3.32
N ASN A 666 -7.46 -28.29 -2.39
CA ASN A 666 -8.84 -28.34 -1.93
C ASN A 666 -9.08 -27.31 -0.82
N ILE A 667 -10.22 -26.64 -0.88
CA ILE A 667 -10.65 -25.71 0.16
C ILE A 667 -11.19 -26.50 1.36
N GLN A 668 -10.53 -26.35 2.50
CA GLN A 668 -10.98 -26.94 3.77
C GLN A 668 -11.34 -25.83 4.76
N TYR A 669 -12.36 -26.11 5.61
CA TYR A 669 -12.63 -25.24 6.75
C TYR A 669 -11.42 -25.24 7.69
N ASN A 670 -10.90 -24.05 7.97
CA ASN A 670 -9.92 -23.89 9.03
C ASN A 670 -10.64 -24.01 10.38
N LYS A 671 -10.67 -25.23 10.91
CA LYS A 671 -11.40 -25.55 12.15
C LYS A 671 -10.98 -24.73 13.36
N TYR A 672 -9.81 -24.10 13.30
CA TYR A 672 -9.27 -23.26 14.36
C TYR A 672 -9.59 -21.78 14.18
N ALA A 673 -9.94 -21.35 12.97
CA ALA A 673 -10.21 -19.96 12.62
C ALA A 673 -11.72 -19.63 12.45
N VAL A 674 -12.61 -20.58 12.71
CA VAL A 674 -14.05 -20.44 12.42
C VAL A 674 -14.72 -19.41 13.33
N ALA A 675 -14.21 -19.20 14.55
CA ALA A 675 -14.73 -18.18 15.46
C ALA A 675 -13.70 -17.81 16.52
N ILE A 676 -13.70 -16.57 16.95
CA ILE A 676 -12.97 -16.17 18.15
C ILE A 676 -13.55 -16.95 19.34
N PRO A 677 -12.69 -17.63 20.14
CA PRO A 677 -13.19 -18.49 21.22
C PRO A 677 -14.19 -17.79 22.14
N ASN A 678 -15.25 -18.48 22.52
CA ASN A 678 -16.30 -17.94 23.39
C ASN A 678 -15.77 -17.34 24.70
N SER A 679 -14.68 -17.91 25.24
CA SER A 679 -14.02 -17.39 26.44
C SER A 679 -13.51 -15.95 26.26
N ILE A 680 -13.05 -15.59 25.06
CA ILE A 680 -12.61 -14.22 24.73
C ILE A 680 -13.84 -13.32 24.54
N ARG A 681 -14.86 -13.81 23.89
CA ARG A 681 -16.10 -13.06 23.58
C ARG A 681 -16.89 -12.67 24.82
N TYR A 682 -17.10 -13.60 25.75
CA TYR A 682 -17.99 -13.40 26.89
C TYR A 682 -17.28 -12.91 28.15
N SER A 683 -16.02 -13.23 28.36
CA SER A 683 -15.31 -12.75 29.53
C SER A 683 -14.92 -11.28 29.48
N SER A 684 -14.69 -10.74 28.27
CA SER A 684 -14.40 -9.33 28.06
C SER A 684 -14.31 -9.05 26.56
N TYR A 685 -15.37 -8.53 25.95
CA TYR A 685 -15.35 -8.18 24.54
C TYR A 685 -14.10 -7.34 24.19
N PRO A 686 -13.11 -7.87 23.42
CA PRO A 686 -11.78 -7.30 23.39
C PRO A 686 -11.68 -5.96 22.66
N PRO A 687 -12.32 -5.74 21.47
CA PRO A 687 -12.09 -4.51 20.72
C PRO A 687 -12.38 -3.20 21.47
N PRO A 688 -13.45 -3.06 22.28
CA PRO A 688 -13.64 -1.87 23.11
C PRO A 688 -12.55 -1.67 24.16
N LYS A 689 -11.94 -2.75 24.68
CA LYS A 689 -10.85 -2.66 25.65
C LYS A 689 -9.54 -2.24 25.01
N ILE A 690 -9.21 -2.84 23.85
CA ILE A 690 -8.06 -2.44 23.04
C ILE A 690 -8.19 -0.97 22.67
N TRP A 691 -9.38 -0.58 22.18
CA TRP A 691 -9.68 0.80 21.85
C TRP A 691 -9.47 1.74 23.03
N LYS A 692 -10.00 1.39 24.20
CA LYS A 692 -9.81 2.19 25.43
C LYS A 692 -8.34 2.33 25.82
N ALA A 693 -7.60 1.23 25.79
CA ALA A 693 -6.20 1.22 26.22
C ALA A 693 -5.34 2.18 25.36
N ILE A 694 -5.59 2.21 24.06
CA ILE A 694 -4.93 3.10 23.10
C ILE A 694 -5.45 4.53 23.25
N MET A 695 -6.77 4.72 23.16
CA MET A 695 -7.35 6.05 23.13
C MET A 695 -7.24 6.79 24.47
N SER A 696 -7.07 6.10 25.59
CA SER A 696 -6.74 6.75 26.86
C SER A 696 -5.37 7.44 26.79
N GLN A 697 -4.38 6.80 26.17
CA GLN A 697 -3.05 7.38 26.00
C GLN A 697 -3.08 8.51 24.95
N VAL A 698 -3.81 8.31 23.83
CA VAL A 698 -3.98 9.34 22.79
C VAL A 698 -4.59 10.63 23.36
N HIS A 699 -5.57 10.50 24.27
CA HIS A 699 -6.24 11.64 24.88
C HIS A 699 -5.54 12.18 26.15
N GLU A 700 -4.39 11.64 26.53
CA GLU A 700 -3.68 12.14 27.69
C GLU A 700 -3.29 13.61 27.53
N GLY A 701 -3.67 14.44 28.48
CA GLY A 701 -3.46 15.89 28.41
C GLY A 701 -4.51 16.67 27.58
N ALA A 702 -5.45 15.97 26.90
CA ALA A 702 -6.53 16.65 26.20
C ALA A 702 -7.52 17.32 27.18
N SER A 703 -7.98 18.51 26.86
CA SER A 703 -9.04 19.20 27.64
C SER A 703 -10.38 18.46 27.47
N GLY A 704 -11.21 18.42 28.51
CA GLY A 704 -12.55 17.85 28.37
C GLY A 704 -13.38 18.68 27.36
N GLN A 705 -13.68 18.10 26.21
CA GLN A 705 -14.48 18.69 25.15
C GLN A 705 -15.76 17.85 24.95
N SER A 706 -16.87 18.53 24.70
CA SER A 706 -18.14 17.89 24.34
C SER A 706 -18.35 17.91 22.84
N PHE A 707 -19.15 17.00 22.34
CA PHE A 707 -19.57 17.04 20.93
C PHE A 707 -20.44 18.29 20.67
N GLU A 708 -20.32 18.83 19.48
CA GLU A 708 -21.21 19.86 19.00
C GLU A 708 -22.65 19.35 18.98
N THR A 709 -23.59 20.20 19.38
CA THR A 709 -25.02 19.88 19.43
C THR A 709 -25.77 20.91 18.59
N SER A 710 -26.63 20.44 17.69
CA SER A 710 -27.52 21.31 16.92
C SER A 710 -28.51 22.02 17.85
N ASN A 711 -28.68 23.33 17.65
CA ASN A 711 -29.69 24.12 18.37
C ASN A 711 -31.14 23.70 18.04
N ASN A 712 -31.34 22.91 16.99
CA ASN A 712 -32.63 22.39 16.56
C ASN A 712 -32.92 21.00 17.17
N VAL A 713 -32.17 20.59 18.19
CA VAL A 713 -32.39 19.36 18.95
C VAL A 713 -32.61 19.70 20.42
N THR A 714 -33.69 19.20 20.97
CA THR A 714 -34.06 19.44 22.37
C THR A 714 -34.22 18.12 23.11
N SER A 715 -33.81 18.10 24.39
CA SER A 715 -34.01 16.94 25.24
C SER A 715 -35.33 17.01 25.99
N TYR A 716 -36.01 15.88 26.05
CA TYR A 716 -37.27 15.70 26.82
C TYR A 716 -37.22 14.38 27.58
N GLN A 717 -38.03 14.31 28.68
CA GLN A 717 -38.32 13.05 29.32
C GLN A 717 -39.32 12.27 28.47
N TYR A 718 -39.06 10.98 28.24
CA TYR A 718 -39.98 10.10 27.54
C TYR A 718 -40.38 8.92 28.43
N CYS A 719 -41.59 8.37 28.17
CA CYS A 719 -42.08 7.17 28.78
C CYS A 719 -41.41 5.94 28.16
N LYS A 720 -40.70 5.13 28.94
CA LYS A 720 -39.97 3.96 28.40
C LYS A 720 -40.88 2.91 27.81
N LEU A 721 -42.15 2.84 28.26
CA LEU A 721 -43.11 1.87 27.78
C LEU A 721 -43.65 2.24 26.39
N THR A 722 -44.05 3.52 26.20
CA THR A 722 -44.68 3.96 24.94
C THR A 722 -43.75 4.63 23.96
N GLY A 723 -42.57 5.10 24.39
CA GLY A 723 -41.66 5.93 23.58
C GLY A 723 -42.15 7.35 23.38
N MET A 724 -43.33 7.73 23.86
CA MET A 724 -43.90 9.08 23.81
C MET A 724 -43.24 9.97 24.88
N LEU A 725 -43.40 11.30 24.77
CA LEU A 725 -42.98 12.21 25.85
C LEU A 725 -43.69 11.84 27.15
N ALA A 726 -42.99 11.96 28.27
CA ALA A 726 -43.54 11.60 29.56
C ALA A 726 -44.71 12.50 29.93
N GLY A 727 -45.88 11.90 30.22
CA GLY A 727 -47.03 12.53 30.77
C GLY A 727 -47.08 12.45 32.28
N PRO A 728 -48.05 13.11 32.96
CA PRO A 728 -48.14 13.18 34.43
C PRO A 728 -48.21 11.83 35.11
N GLY A 729 -48.73 10.78 34.48
CA GLY A 729 -48.86 9.42 35.02
C GLY A 729 -47.65 8.50 34.77
N CYS A 730 -46.63 8.94 34.02
CA CYS A 730 -45.49 8.10 33.67
C CYS A 730 -44.53 7.99 34.84
N SER A 731 -44.32 6.79 35.39
CA SER A 731 -43.40 6.53 36.50
C SER A 731 -42.03 6.06 36.03
N ASP A 732 -41.96 5.36 34.89
CA ASP A 732 -40.67 4.89 34.30
C ASP A 732 -40.32 5.71 33.07
N THR A 733 -39.44 6.68 33.27
CA THR A 733 -39.02 7.65 32.25
C THR A 733 -37.50 7.65 32.04
N ALA A 734 -37.12 8.20 30.90
CA ALA A 734 -35.68 8.48 30.59
C ALA A 734 -35.61 9.75 29.72
N THR A 735 -34.43 10.34 29.65
CA THR A 735 -34.14 11.49 28.80
C THR A 735 -33.87 11.03 27.35
N GLY A 736 -34.53 11.64 26.39
CA GLY A 736 -34.31 11.47 24.96
C GLY A 736 -34.02 12.80 24.27
N TRP A 737 -33.39 12.72 23.10
CA TRP A 737 -33.00 13.88 22.28
C TRP A 737 -33.79 13.84 20.98
N TYR A 738 -34.43 14.95 20.61
CA TYR A 738 -35.37 14.98 19.48
C TYR A 738 -35.11 16.16 18.58
N LYS A 739 -35.20 15.94 17.28
CA LYS A 739 -35.29 17.03 16.30
C LYS A 739 -36.53 17.86 16.62
N ASN A 740 -36.42 19.17 16.66
CA ASN A 740 -37.54 20.07 16.96
C ASN A 740 -38.67 19.93 15.92
N SER A 741 -38.37 19.41 14.73
CA SER A 741 -39.31 19.07 13.66
C SER A 741 -40.04 17.74 13.87
N ASN A 742 -39.53 16.83 14.75
CA ASN A 742 -40.06 15.49 14.94
C ASN A 742 -40.07 15.10 16.44
N ILE A 743 -40.90 15.83 17.21
CA ILE A 743 -41.07 15.59 18.64
C ILE A 743 -42.26 14.65 18.84
N PRO A 744 -42.12 13.53 19.59
CA PRO A 744 -43.23 12.63 19.88
C PRO A 744 -44.34 13.34 20.69
N GLN A 745 -45.55 12.83 20.57
CA GLN A 745 -46.67 13.29 21.39
C GLN A 745 -46.46 12.95 22.87
N VAL A 746 -47.19 13.63 23.75
CA VAL A 746 -47.23 13.34 25.20
C VAL A 746 -47.99 12.05 25.46
N CYS A 747 -47.42 11.16 26.27
CA CYS A 747 -48.02 9.89 26.65
C CYS A 747 -49.35 10.10 27.41
N SER A 748 -50.44 9.63 26.85
CA SER A 748 -51.75 9.59 27.49
C SER A 748 -52.08 8.25 28.14
N TYR A 749 -51.25 7.21 27.89
CA TYR A 749 -51.49 5.86 28.37
C TYR A 749 -51.67 5.74 29.90
N HIS A 750 -50.84 6.49 30.65
CA HIS A 750 -50.84 6.42 32.11
C HIS A 750 -51.80 7.39 32.78
N ASN A 751 -52.56 8.15 32.02
CA ASN A 751 -53.51 9.15 32.58
C ASN A 751 -54.78 8.52 33.21
N TYR A 752 -55.06 7.25 32.90
CA TYR A 752 -56.22 6.53 33.39
C TYR A 752 -55.83 5.55 34.49
N GLY A 753 -55.43 6.07 35.67
CA GLY A 753 -55.23 5.38 36.94
C GLY A 753 -54.67 3.96 36.90
N SER A 754 -53.57 3.72 37.58
CA SER A 754 -52.73 2.55 37.65
C SER A 754 -53.40 1.26 38.18
N SER A 755 -54.70 1.03 38.02
CA SER A 755 -55.40 -0.12 38.60
C SER A 755 -55.56 -1.30 37.66
N TYR A 756 -55.18 -1.19 36.43
CA TYR A 756 -55.27 -2.30 35.49
C TYR A 756 -53.91 -2.46 34.77
N GLY A 757 -53.23 -3.57 35.08
CA GLY A 757 -52.28 -4.15 34.15
C GLY A 757 -53.02 -4.56 32.90
N VAL A 758 -53.47 -3.55 32.12
CA VAL A 758 -54.05 -3.82 30.81
C VAL A 758 -52.88 -3.99 29.85
N PRO A 759 -52.77 -5.14 29.22
CA PRO A 759 -51.95 -5.26 28.04
C PRO A 759 -52.36 -4.17 27.06
N LEU A 760 -51.47 -3.75 26.17
CA LEU A 760 -51.70 -2.80 25.07
C LEU A 760 -52.85 -3.20 24.13
N VAL A 761 -53.77 -4.04 24.59
CA VAL A 761 -54.95 -4.54 23.90
C VAL A 761 -55.99 -3.44 23.85
N GLY A 762 -56.03 -2.75 22.69
CA GLY A 762 -57.02 -1.69 22.41
C GLY A 762 -56.44 -0.35 21.97
N MET A 763 -55.13 -0.11 22.06
CA MET A 763 -54.49 1.06 21.43
C MET A 763 -54.02 0.69 20.04
N THR A 764 -54.25 1.54 19.06
CA THR A 764 -53.65 1.34 17.73
C THR A 764 -52.14 1.54 17.79
N ALA A 765 -51.40 0.90 16.90
CA ALA A 765 -49.96 1.07 16.77
C ALA A 765 -49.59 2.57 16.65
N ALA A 766 -50.40 3.36 15.98
CA ALA A 766 -50.19 4.80 15.83
C ALA A 766 -50.31 5.56 17.16
N GLU A 767 -51.26 5.14 18.07
CA GLU A 767 -51.46 5.77 19.37
C GLU A 767 -50.33 5.47 20.37
N CYS A 768 -49.61 4.32 20.19
CA CYS A 768 -48.48 3.93 21.01
C CYS A 768 -47.15 4.31 20.43
N GLY A 769 -47.08 4.77 19.17
CA GLY A 769 -45.81 4.93 18.44
C GLY A 769 -45.16 3.58 18.14
N VAL A 770 -45.96 2.50 18.10
CA VAL A 770 -45.51 1.11 17.91
C VAL A 770 -46.10 0.58 16.61
N GLU A 771 -45.29 -0.01 15.77
CA GLU A 771 -45.79 -0.85 14.67
C GLU A 771 -46.02 -2.28 15.15
N TYR A 772 -47.27 -2.72 15.08
CA TYR A 772 -47.57 -4.13 15.27
C TYR A 772 -47.17 -4.93 14.04
N ALA A 773 -46.47 -6.01 14.28
CA ALA A 773 -46.31 -7.01 13.27
C ALA A 773 -47.65 -7.69 12.99
N ASP A 774 -47.85 -8.02 11.76
CA ASP A 774 -48.96 -8.90 11.39
C ASP A 774 -48.70 -10.26 12.03
N TRP A 775 -49.47 -10.57 13.11
CA TRP A 775 -49.31 -11.80 13.90
C TRP A 775 -49.35 -13.06 13.05
N TYR A 776 -50.08 -13.04 11.91
CA TYR A 776 -50.17 -14.16 10.99
C TYR A 776 -48.85 -14.57 10.37
N LEU A 777 -47.85 -13.68 10.30
CA LEU A 777 -46.50 -14.04 9.81
C LEU A 777 -45.79 -14.99 10.77
N ASN A 778 -45.98 -14.80 12.07
CA ASN A 778 -45.42 -15.69 13.08
C ASN A 778 -46.14 -17.05 13.07
N VAL A 779 -47.46 -17.03 12.87
CA VAL A 779 -48.26 -18.26 12.70
C VAL A 779 -47.84 -19.00 11.43
N ALA A 780 -47.68 -18.28 10.30
CA ALA A 780 -47.21 -18.87 9.05
C ALA A 780 -45.86 -19.56 9.19
N TRP A 781 -44.93 -18.91 9.90
CA TRP A 781 -43.62 -19.52 10.17
C TRP A 781 -43.70 -20.79 11.00
N SER A 782 -44.50 -20.77 12.07
CA SER A 782 -44.79 -21.96 12.89
C SER A 782 -45.37 -23.11 12.06
N LEU A 783 -46.29 -22.79 11.14
CA LEU A 783 -46.89 -23.78 10.23
C LEU A 783 -45.83 -24.39 9.30
N ILE A 784 -44.92 -23.58 8.73
CA ILE A 784 -43.87 -24.06 7.88
C ILE A 784 -42.95 -25.02 8.65
N GLN A 785 -42.58 -24.69 9.89
CA GLN A 785 -41.78 -25.57 10.73
C GLN A 785 -42.48 -26.88 11.09
N GLN A 786 -43.78 -26.85 11.41
CA GLN A 786 -44.59 -28.04 11.67
C GLN A 786 -44.64 -28.98 10.45
N TYR A 787 -44.89 -28.44 9.25
CA TYR A 787 -44.92 -29.22 8.02
C TYR A 787 -43.52 -29.80 7.70
N ARG A 788 -42.46 -29.07 7.93
CA ARG A 788 -41.07 -29.57 7.78
C ARG A 788 -40.77 -30.71 8.76
N ALA A 789 -41.19 -30.60 9.99
CA ALA A 789 -41.01 -31.65 10.99
C ALA A 789 -41.75 -32.94 10.62
N GLN A 790 -42.80 -32.83 9.80
CA GLN A 790 -43.59 -33.97 9.27
C GLN A 790 -43.07 -34.46 7.90
N GLY A 791 -41.94 -33.93 7.42
CA GLY A 791 -41.38 -34.26 6.09
C GLY A 791 -42.20 -33.70 4.92
N GLN A 792 -43.10 -32.76 5.21
CA GLN A 792 -43.97 -32.10 4.23
C GLN A 792 -43.44 -30.69 3.91
N THR A 793 -43.83 -30.17 2.75
CA THR A 793 -43.48 -28.83 2.31
C THR A 793 -44.72 -27.94 2.26
N LEU A 794 -44.68 -26.80 2.94
CA LEU A 794 -45.70 -25.76 2.87
C LEU A 794 -45.07 -24.50 2.30
N SER A 795 -45.67 -23.91 1.27
CA SER A 795 -45.17 -22.65 0.71
C SER A 795 -45.39 -21.51 1.70
N VAL A 796 -44.55 -20.52 1.70
CA VAL A 796 -44.68 -19.33 2.55
C VAL A 796 -46.02 -18.62 2.25
N LYS A 797 -46.39 -18.54 0.99
CA LYS A 797 -47.63 -17.93 0.56
C LYS A 797 -48.84 -18.68 1.12
N ASP A 798 -48.86 -20.00 1.01
CA ASP A 798 -49.94 -20.82 1.52
C ASP A 798 -50.01 -20.76 3.06
N ALA A 799 -48.85 -20.77 3.71
CA ALA A 799 -48.76 -20.63 5.17
C ALA A 799 -49.34 -19.28 5.65
N ILE A 800 -49.03 -18.19 4.96
CA ILE A 800 -49.58 -16.86 5.27
C ILE A 800 -51.07 -16.83 5.02
N GLU A 801 -51.55 -17.41 3.94
CA GLU A 801 -52.98 -17.49 3.63
C GLU A 801 -53.73 -18.33 4.66
N MET A 802 -53.18 -19.49 5.06
CA MET A 802 -53.70 -20.30 6.15
C MET A 802 -53.75 -19.55 7.49
N ALA A 803 -52.69 -18.79 7.80
CA ALA A 803 -52.65 -17.97 9.01
C ALA A 803 -53.67 -16.82 8.97
N LYS A 804 -53.82 -16.11 7.85
CA LYS A 804 -54.80 -15.05 7.63
C LYS A 804 -56.26 -15.56 7.72
N ASN A 805 -56.50 -16.76 7.20
CA ASN A 805 -57.84 -17.34 7.15
C ASN A 805 -58.27 -18.04 8.44
N GLY A 806 -57.44 -18.03 9.48
CA GLY A 806 -57.75 -18.61 10.77
C GLY A 806 -57.95 -20.13 10.75
N THR A 807 -57.39 -20.84 9.75
CA THR A 807 -57.50 -22.31 9.61
C THR A 807 -56.67 -23.07 10.64
N VAL A 808 -55.96 -22.38 11.54
CA VAL A 808 -55.21 -22.93 12.66
C VAL A 808 -55.76 -22.37 13.94
N ALA A 809 -56.29 -23.23 14.80
CA ALA A 809 -56.63 -22.85 16.17
C ALA A 809 -55.32 -22.45 16.90
N TYR A 810 -55.15 -21.18 17.15
CA TYR A 810 -54.09 -20.68 18.01
C TYR A 810 -54.45 -21.02 19.44
N ASN A 811 -53.85 -22.06 20.00
CA ASN A 811 -53.93 -22.31 21.44
C ASN A 811 -53.00 -21.32 22.11
N GLU A 812 -53.53 -20.25 22.69
CA GLU A 812 -52.78 -19.39 23.60
C GLU A 812 -52.10 -20.26 24.66
N PRO A 813 -50.77 -20.25 24.76
CA PRO A 813 -50.11 -20.90 25.88
C PRO A 813 -50.31 -20.07 27.14
N ALA A 814 -50.33 -20.73 28.28
CA ALA A 814 -50.66 -20.21 29.62
C ALA A 814 -49.58 -19.23 30.20
N TYR A 815 -48.65 -18.76 29.38
CA TYR A 815 -47.64 -17.75 29.73
C TYR A 815 -47.90 -16.50 28.95
N GLY A 816 -47.72 -15.34 29.59
CA GLY A 816 -47.99 -14.03 28.98
C GLY A 816 -47.59 -13.96 27.52
N PRO A 817 -48.18 -13.09 26.75
CA PRO A 817 -48.32 -13.18 25.27
C PRO A 817 -47.01 -13.28 24.51
N PHE A 818 -45.86 -13.25 25.14
CA PHE A 818 -44.53 -13.18 24.47
C PHE A 818 -43.54 -14.27 24.87
N GLU A 819 -43.64 -14.95 26.01
CA GLU A 819 -42.70 -15.99 26.40
C GLU A 819 -43.00 -17.39 25.85
N SER A 820 -44.18 -17.62 25.39
CA SER A 820 -44.69 -18.96 25.12
C SER A 820 -44.53 -19.45 23.69
N ILE A 821 -44.30 -18.57 22.74
CA ILE A 821 -44.12 -18.96 21.33
C ILE A 821 -42.75 -19.66 21.12
N PHE A 822 -41.83 -19.54 22.05
CA PHE A 822 -40.44 -19.96 21.87
C PHE A 822 -39.92 -20.99 22.89
N ALA A 823 -40.73 -21.40 23.85
CA ALA A 823 -40.33 -22.33 24.91
C ALA A 823 -40.10 -23.78 24.44
N GLY A 824 -40.24 -24.08 23.19
CA GLY A 824 -40.08 -25.42 22.63
C GLY A 824 -39.21 -25.54 21.37
N MET A 825 -38.46 -24.52 21.01
CA MET A 825 -37.54 -24.61 19.87
C MET A 825 -36.09 -24.91 20.31
N PRO A 826 -35.40 -25.91 19.70
CA PRO A 826 -34.03 -26.26 20.04
C PRO A 826 -33.00 -25.21 19.68
#